data_987b7e21c205e5902ad4502eafa39e32
#
_entry.id   987b7e21c205e5902ad4502eafa39e32
#
_cell.length_a   1.000
_cell.length_b   1.000
_cell.length_c   1.000
_cell.angle_alpha   90.00
_cell.angle_beta   90.00
_cell.angle_gamma   90.00
#
_symmetry.space_group_name_H-M   'P 1'
#
loop_
_entity.id
_entity.type
_entity.pdbx_description
1 polymer ?
#
loop_
_entity_poly.entity_id
_entity_poly.type
_entity_poly.pdbx_seq_one_letter_code
_entity_poly.pdbx_strand_id
1 'polypeptide(L)'
;MTETPTTETNIQANVDVTGTDLVDTFPRTSLTSRSEYIDIIEVPAKPAATVPAEDVLGPTLADPYPYELFSHQAIALDALGAGDNVTVTTSTSSGKTHIYGLQIARNLLEAGVLNPDGTRANDANTSSTALCVYPTKALTKDQHEALEELYDQLGLDVRVRVYDGDTTGDRRAIREQADVILTNFAGLNVYLEHHDRWSRFYSSLNLVAIDESHTYTGVEGMHVAWILRRLQRVVDYWGGTPQYVITSATIGNPRAHSETLLDAPVTVVDEDGSPHGSRDIVLWNPPPRAKAENETGDPASALERETDTDERAVTERVPASVEAPRIFDHLTARSVRTLLFCPSRKLTELSVQRAADHRRSTPRASGRSSSGDYAAYNAGLGRRTRHAREHQFKTGALTGLATTSALELGIDIGSLDATILMGYPGQRQAFWQRIGRAGRGASRSLAVMVGDHRTLDQYVMNNPEYVLETDVEDAVVDISNNAVFASHVLCAADEIALDEADIDTFADEERLRAATKMWREAGFVDGYLQGAVHYSGPRRPQTRVNLYGTTDIDYQLRLADGVDRERWGLPDELDLEPVDRNRAYRDYHEGAVRLQHGQQFEVVTVDEDRPQPVIELDPVDRPYYTRTRNKVTVLDATSERSREINGFTLHFGRGTVFVHHHAYDEMYIGNSEPKRQLIPTNTPPILMDTQLCWLEVPEEIEAALIRKYREYGVETGVGQEQSGVAHLGYIAGLHAAEHATIQTAPLELRVDKNDLGGLATLVMDTHYAHPEHDDLADSVGDSFEAARAVLERRSRELGEQTASGWFIYDGVDGGLGFARAIYEQFEALAERARDQLRDCQCGQPNGCPACTFDENCGNDNKPLLRASAVDVLEQLLGEADRDDLEAYLPDEYSGERRPTLFYS
;
A
#
# COMPACT_ATOMS: atom_id res chain seq x y z
N MET A 1 29.42 -14.71 50.17
CA MET A 1 28.51 -15.86 50.07
C MET A 1 27.11 -15.39 50.28
N THR A 2 26.41 -15.11 49.25
CA THR A 2 24.95 -15.19 49.07
C THR A 2 24.70 -15.13 47.55
N GLU A 3 24.49 -16.30 47.01
CA GLU A 3 24.12 -16.52 45.60
C GLU A 3 22.73 -15.93 45.38
N THR A 4 22.60 -15.05 44.42
CA THR A 4 21.34 -14.66 43.79
C THR A 4 20.95 -15.74 42.80
N PRO A 5 19.76 -16.32 42.84
CA PRO A 5 19.34 -17.29 41.83
C PRO A 5 18.94 -16.53 40.57
N THR A 6 19.68 -16.73 39.51
CA THR A 6 19.25 -16.47 38.15
C THR A 6 18.10 -17.43 37.81
N THR A 7 16.89 -16.95 37.91
CA THR A 7 15.72 -17.63 37.33
C THR A 7 15.73 -17.36 35.82
N GLU A 8 16.51 -18.12 35.08
CA GLU A 8 16.16 -18.41 33.70
C GLU A 8 14.80 -19.13 33.70
N THR A 9 13.76 -18.41 33.44
CA THR A 9 12.46 -18.99 33.13
C THR A 9 12.64 -19.71 31.81
N ASN A 10 12.85 -21.03 31.85
CA ASN A 10 12.72 -21.91 30.69
C ASN A 10 11.32 -21.66 30.07
N ILE A 11 11.22 -20.82 29.07
CA ILE A 11 10.07 -20.72 28.20
C ILE A 11 10.02 -22.05 27.47
N GLN A 12 9.00 -22.84 27.76
CA GLN A 12 8.81 -24.18 27.23
C GLN A 12 8.97 -24.22 25.71
N ALA A 13 9.60 -25.28 25.27
CA ALA A 13 9.87 -25.59 23.86
C ALA A 13 8.66 -25.29 22.95
N ASN A 14 8.95 -24.73 21.77
CA ASN A 14 8.04 -24.53 20.68
C ASN A 14 7.11 -25.75 20.51
N VAL A 15 5.82 -25.50 20.47
CA VAL A 15 4.84 -26.54 20.17
C VAL A 15 4.94 -26.80 18.68
N ASP A 16 5.41 -27.99 18.30
CA ASP A 16 5.52 -28.39 16.90
C ASP A 16 4.11 -28.67 16.34
N VAL A 17 3.51 -27.67 15.68
CA VAL A 17 2.18 -27.78 15.06
C VAL A 17 2.35 -27.70 13.54
N THR A 18 1.87 -28.73 12.87
CA THR A 18 1.87 -28.80 11.40
C THR A 18 0.54 -28.30 10.80
N GLY A 19 0.54 -27.98 9.51
CA GLY A 19 -0.68 -27.69 8.76
C GLY A 19 -1.64 -28.87 8.78
N THR A 20 -1.13 -30.09 8.66
CA THR A 20 -1.91 -31.34 8.76
C THR A 20 -2.53 -31.49 10.15
N ASP A 21 -1.78 -31.25 11.23
CA ASP A 21 -2.32 -31.30 12.60
C ASP A 21 -3.44 -30.28 12.82
N LEU A 22 -3.31 -29.07 12.25
CA LEU A 22 -4.39 -28.07 12.28
C LEU A 22 -5.63 -28.60 11.61
N VAL A 23 -5.51 -29.09 10.36
CA VAL A 23 -6.66 -29.58 9.57
C VAL A 23 -7.33 -30.78 10.23
N ASP A 24 -6.53 -31.73 10.77
CA ASP A 24 -7.04 -32.94 11.42
C ASP A 24 -7.71 -32.68 12.77
N THR A 25 -7.24 -31.68 13.52
CA THR A 25 -7.72 -31.38 14.87
C THR A 25 -8.75 -30.26 14.94
N PHE A 26 -8.92 -29.48 13.86
CA PHE A 26 -9.92 -28.41 13.81
C PHE A 26 -11.33 -29.00 13.84
N PRO A 27 -12.24 -28.48 14.67
CA PRO A 27 -13.60 -29.00 14.77
C PRO A 27 -14.34 -28.89 13.43
N ARG A 28 -14.58 -30.03 12.80
CA ARG A 28 -15.31 -30.11 11.53
C ARG A 28 -16.78 -29.82 11.76
N THR A 29 -17.25 -28.68 11.32
CA THR A 29 -18.69 -28.47 11.08
C THR A 29 -19.03 -29.01 9.70
N SER A 30 -20.31 -29.29 9.41
CA SER A 30 -20.76 -29.79 8.11
C SER A 30 -20.31 -28.93 6.91
N LEU A 31 -19.89 -27.67 7.17
CA LEU A 31 -19.40 -26.71 6.18
C LEU A 31 -17.87 -26.76 5.96
N THR A 32 -17.09 -27.19 6.96
CA THR A 32 -15.62 -27.20 6.93
C THR A 32 -15.01 -28.57 6.61
N SER A 33 -15.82 -29.56 6.29
CA SER A 33 -15.37 -30.96 6.12
C SER A 33 -14.77 -31.26 4.74
N ARG A 34 -14.64 -30.31 3.84
CA ARG A 34 -14.18 -30.53 2.48
C ARG A 34 -12.71 -30.13 2.34
N SER A 35 -11.84 -31.12 2.26
CA SER A 35 -10.40 -30.97 1.97
C SER A 35 -10.12 -30.24 0.65
N GLU A 36 -11.09 -30.17 -0.25
CA GLU A 36 -11.01 -29.47 -1.55
C GLU A 36 -10.85 -27.94 -1.45
N TYR A 37 -11.01 -27.36 -0.26
CA TYR A 37 -10.87 -25.91 -0.01
C TYR A 37 -9.66 -25.58 0.85
N ILE A 38 -8.75 -26.52 1.05
CA ILE A 38 -7.56 -26.32 1.90
C ILE A 38 -6.35 -26.88 1.19
N ASP A 39 -5.39 -26.01 0.89
CA ASP A 39 -4.09 -26.39 0.37
C ASP A 39 -3.03 -26.22 1.43
N ILE A 40 -2.09 -27.15 1.51
CA ILE A 40 -0.94 -27.09 2.43
C ILE A 40 0.34 -27.10 1.60
N ILE A 41 1.11 -26.03 1.71
CA ILE A 41 2.38 -25.86 1.04
C ILE A 41 3.49 -25.97 2.09
N GLU A 42 4.40 -26.91 1.91
CA GLU A 42 5.55 -27.07 2.81
C GLU A 42 6.77 -26.32 2.25
N VAL A 43 7.26 -25.33 3.00
CA VAL A 43 8.51 -24.62 2.70
C VAL A 43 9.62 -25.27 3.51
N PRO A 44 10.65 -25.87 2.88
CA PRO A 44 11.73 -26.54 3.57
C PRO A 44 12.61 -25.56 4.36
N ALA A 45 13.27 -26.04 5.40
CA ALA A 45 14.24 -25.23 6.13
C ALA A 45 15.46 -24.87 5.25
N LYS A 46 15.98 -23.66 5.43
CA LYS A 46 17.19 -23.15 4.79
C LYS A 46 18.31 -23.02 5.84
N PRO A 47 19.48 -23.61 5.64
CA PRO A 47 20.62 -23.41 6.54
C PRO A 47 21.23 -22.01 6.37
N ALA A 48 21.90 -21.53 7.40
CA ALA A 48 22.69 -20.31 7.30
C ALA A 48 23.87 -20.48 6.32
N ALA A 49 24.12 -19.45 5.51
CA ALA A 49 25.37 -19.28 4.78
C ALA A 49 26.19 -18.20 5.49
N THR A 50 27.29 -18.57 6.13
CA THR A 50 28.07 -17.69 7.00
C THR A 50 29.50 -17.52 6.54
N VAL A 51 30.12 -16.41 6.95
CA VAL A 51 31.53 -16.06 6.75
C VAL A 51 32.11 -15.68 8.11
N PRO A 52 33.35 -16.12 8.46
CA PRO A 52 33.99 -15.70 9.70
C PRO A 52 34.12 -14.17 9.77
N ALA A 53 33.78 -13.59 10.92
CA ALA A 53 33.84 -12.12 11.08
C ALA A 53 35.27 -11.56 10.87
N GLU A 54 36.30 -12.35 11.20
CA GLU A 54 37.71 -12.00 11.02
C GLU A 54 38.12 -11.79 9.55
N ASP A 55 37.43 -12.42 8.61
CA ASP A 55 37.70 -12.28 7.18
C ASP A 55 37.21 -10.95 6.60
N VAL A 56 36.25 -10.27 7.29
CA VAL A 56 35.58 -9.05 6.81
C VAL A 56 35.86 -7.85 7.71
N LEU A 57 35.78 -8.07 9.02
CA LEU A 57 35.99 -7.04 10.02
C LEU A 57 37.46 -7.03 10.47
N GLY A 58 38.01 -5.83 10.65
CA GLY A 58 39.31 -5.73 11.26
C GLY A 58 39.31 -6.25 12.72
N PRO A 59 40.48 -6.59 13.29
CA PRO A 59 40.58 -7.29 14.58
C PRO A 59 39.86 -6.54 15.73
N THR A 60 39.86 -5.22 15.72
CA THR A 60 39.14 -4.40 16.74
C THR A 60 37.63 -4.67 16.80
N LEU A 61 37.01 -5.02 15.69
CA LEU A 61 35.58 -5.32 15.62
C LEU A 61 35.35 -6.84 15.62
N ALA A 62 36.20 -7.63 14.97
CA ALA A 62 36.04 -9.07 14.86
C ALA A 62 36.20 -9.78 16.21
N ASP A 63 37.21 -9.41 16.99
CA ASP A 63 37.52 -10.07 18.28
C ASP A 63 36.34 -10.02 19.28
N PRO A 64 35.67 -8.87 19.48
CA PRO A 64 34.51 -8.80 20.40
C PRO A 64 33.19 -9.22 19.76
N TYR A 65 33.09 -9.33 18.43
CA TYR A 65 31.86 -9.68 17.74
C TYR A 65 31.55 -11.18 17.92
N PRO A 66 30.40 -11.52 18.56
CA PRO A 66 30.20 -12.90 19.02
C PRO A 66 29.63 -13.85 17.95
N TYR A 67 29.38 -13.37 16.71
CA TYR A 67 28.70 -14.11 15.65
C TYR A 67 29.58 -14.27 14.41
N GLU A 68 29.27 -15.24 13.57
CA GLU A 68 29.66 -15.22 12.15
C GLU A 68 28.77 -14.25 11.40
N LEU A 69 29.27 -13.66 10.31
CA LEU A 69 28.48 -12.84 9.43
C LEU A 69 27.71 -13.71 8.45
N PHE A 70 26.44 -13.41 8.18
CA PHE A 70 25.78 -14.01 7.03
C PHE A 70 26.43 -13.54 5.73
N SER A 71 26.36 -14.37 4.68
CA SER A 71 27.02 -14.07 3.39
C SER A 71 26.65 -12.69 2.84
N HIS A 72 25.35 -12.30 2.89
CA HIS A 72 24.91 -10.98 2.45
C HIS A 72 25.47 -9.84 3.32
N GLN A 73 25.69 -10.06 4.62
CA GLN A 73 26.30 -9.06 5.49
C GLN A 73 27.77 -8.84 5.11
N ALA A 74 28.49 -9.94 4.84
CA ALA A 74 29.88 -9.90 4.41
C ALA A 74 30.02 -9.16 3.07
N ILE A 75 29.21 -9.52 2.07
CA ILE A 75 29.21 -8.88 0.74
C ILE A 75 28.90 -7.39 0.85
N ALA A 76 27.89 -7.01 1.65
CA ALA A 76 27.52 -5.62 1.83
C ALA A 76 28.61 -4.80 2.52
N LEU A 77 29.26 -5.35 3.55
CA LEU A 77 30.37 -4.69 4.27
C LEU A 77 31.63 -4.55 3.40
N ASP A 78 31.91 -5.50 2.52
CA ASP A 78 33.01 -5.41 1.55
C ASP A 78 32.74 -4.31 0.51
N ALA A 79 31.53 -4.24 -0.05
CA ALA A 79 31.14 -3.19 -0.99
C ALA A 79 31.19 -1.78 -0.34
N LEU A 80 30.70 -1.66 0.90
CA LEU A 80 30.82 -0.44 1.69
C LEU A 80 32.30 -0.07 1.94
N GLY A 81 33.16 -1.06 2.23
CA GLY A 81 34.60 -0.85 2.37
C GLY A 81 35.28 -0.40 1.08
N ALA A 82 34.72 -0.74 -0.08
CA ALA A 82 35.17 -0.26 -1.40
C ALA A 82 34.71 1.17 -1.74
N GLY A 83 33.76 1.72 -0.97
CA GLY A 83 33.21 3.07 -1.17
C GLY A 83 31.88 3.10 -1.92
N ASP A 84 31.28 1.96 -2.20
CA ASP A 84 29.98 1.87 -2.90
C ASP A 84 28.80 2.26 -2.01
N ASN A 85 27.76 2.87 -2.59
CA ASN A 85 26.45 2.86 -1.97
C ASN A 85 25.87 1.45 -2.12
N VAL A 86 25.22 0.95 -1.09
CA VAL A 86 24.75 -0.44 -1.06
C VAL A 86 23.25 -0.53 -0.79
N THR A 87 22.58 -1.38 -1.57
CA THR A 87 21.19 -1.76 -1.31
C THR A 87 21.13 -3.25 -0.95
N VAL A 88 20.58 -3.56 0.23
CA VAL A 88 20.43 -4.93 0.73
C VAL A 88 18.96 -5.31 0.77
N THR A 89 18.57 -6.30 -0.05
CA THR A 89 17.19 -6.79 -0.12
C THR A 89 17.12 -8.25 0.31
N THR A 90 16.95 -8.47 1.59
CA THR A 90 16.90 -9.80 2.19
C THR A 90 15.70 -9.93 3.11
N SER A 91 15.35 -11.14 3.50
CA SER A 91 14.20 -11.42 4.35
C SER A 91 14.19 -10.62 5.67
N THR A 92 13.03 -10.55 6.32
CA THR A 92 12.94 -9.95 7.65
C THR A 92 13.73 -10.76 8.67
N SER A 93 14.35 -10.06 9.63
CA SER A 93 15.21 -10.68 10.67
C SER A 93 16.51 -11.32 10.15
N SER A 94 16.98 -10.97 8.95
CA SER A 94 18.26 -11.40 8.39
C SER A 94 19.48 -10.65 8.93
N GLY A 95 19.30 -9.78 9.94
CA GLY A 95 20.39 -9.03 10.57
C GLY A 95 20.91 -7.84 9.79
N LYS A 96 20.06 -7.20 8.96
CA LYS A 96 20.41 -6.00 8.18
C LYS A 96 20.97 -4.85 9.03
N THR A 97 20.47 -4.68 10.26
CA THR A 97 20.94 -3.67 11.23
C THR A 97 22.43 -3.79 11.54
N HIS A 98 22.97 -5.01 11.58
CA HIS A 98 24.38 -5.24 11.82
C HIS A 98 25.25 -4.68 10.67
N ILE A 99 24.76 -4.63 9.43
CA ILE A 99 25.54 -4.11 8.29
C ILE A 99 25.89 -2.63 8.52
N TYR A 100 24.88 -1.78 8.68
CA TYR A 100 25.16 -0.36 8.90
C TYR A 100 25.69 -0.06 10.31
N GLY A 101 25.32 -0.84 11.33
CA GLY A 101 25.86 -0.72 12.68
C GLY A 101 27.38 -0.99 12.75
N LEU A 102 27.85 -2.05 12.08
CA LEU A 102 29.29 -2.36 11.98
C LEU A 102 30.03 -1.38 11.10
N GLN A 103 29.42 -0.90 10.00
CA GLN A 103 30.03 0.13 9.16
C GLN A 103 30.19 1.46 9.90
N ILE A 104 29.19 1.87 10.70
CA ILE A 104 29.29 3.04 11.57
C ILE A 104 30.46 2.89 12.56
N ALA A 105 30.56 1.74 13.20
CA ALA A 105 31.66 1.44 14.13
C ALA A 105 33.03 1.54 13.43
N ARG A 106 33.15 0.97 12.22
CA ARG A 106 34.36 1.08 11.37
C ARG A 106 34.70 2.54 11.09
N ASN A 107 33.74 3.34 10.64
CA ASN A 107 33.94 4.74 10.33
C ASN A 107 34.38 5.58 11.54
N LEU A 108 33.83 5.31 12.74
CA LEU A 108 34.21 5.99 13.99
C LEU A 108 35.64 5.64 14.42
N LEU A 109 36.06 4.39 14.24
CA LEU A 109 37.43 3.95 14.50
C LEU A 109 38.44 4.56 13.51
N GLU A 110 38.12 4.51 12.22
CA GLU A 110 39.00 5.06 11.15
C GLU A 110 39.13 6.58 11.25
N ALA A 111 38.08 7.29 11.63
CA ALA A 111 38.12 8.72 11.86
C ALA A 111 38.85 9.11 13.18
N GLY A 112 39.22 8.13 14.02
CA GLY A 112 39.86 8.36 15.30
C GLY A 112 38.93 8.98 16.37
N VAL A 113 37.61 8.85 16.22
CA VAL A 113 36.60 9.22 17.25
C VAL A 113 36.65 8.23 18.39
N LEU A 114 36.88 6.97 18.07
CA LEU A 114 37.12 5.88 19.03
C LEU A 114 38.55 5.38 18.92
N ASN A 115 39.16 5.06 20.07
CA ASN A 115 40.42 4.37 20.15
C ASN A 115 40.22 2.87 19.79
N PRO A 116 41.30 2.14 19.46
CA PRO A 116 41.22 0.69 19.23
C PRO A 116 40.70 -0.16 20.42
N ASP A 117 40.70 0.43 21.62
CA ASP A 117 40.12 -0.22 22.84
C ASP A 117 38.64 0.14 23.07
N GLY A 118 38.00 0.77 22.12
CA GLY A 118 36.59 1.15 22.13
C GLY A 118 36.29 2.43 22.92
N THR A 119 37.26 2.98 23.64
CA THR A 119 37.07 4.23 24.38
C THR A 119 37.11 5.46 23.47
N ARG A 120 36.49 6.54 23.92
CA ARG A 120 36.51 7.80 23.12
C ARG A 120 37.88 8.44 23.14
N ALA A 121 38.31 8.90 21.98
CA ALA A 121 39.53 9.72 21.86
C ALA A 121 39.33 11.12 22.49
N ASN A 122 40.40 11.64 23.06
CA ASN A 122 40.39 12.98 23.70
C ASN A 122 40.61 14.11 22.68
N ASP A 123 40.66 13.82 21.36
CA ASP A 123 40.90 14.85 20.36
C ASP A 123 39.56 15.49 19.91
N ALA A 124 39.43 16.79 20.22
CA ALA A 124 38.21 17.55 19.86
C ALA A 124 38.04 17.80 18.35
N ASN A 125 39.06 17.47 17.53
CA ASN A 125 39.03 17.69 16.08
C ASN A 125 38.60 16.48 15.28
N THR A 126 38.47 15.32 15.92
CA THR A 126 38.00 14.11 15.24
C THR A 126 36.47 14.02 15.31
N SER A 127 35.81 13.93 14.18
CA SER A 127 34.35 13.83 14.09
C SER A 127 33.94 12.93 12.93
N SER A 128 33.05 12.00 13.21
CA SER A 128 32.37 11.15 12.23
C SER A 128 30.95 10.98 12.73
N THR A 129 29.97 11.12 11.86
CA THR A 129 28.56 11.03 12.24
C THR A 129 27.81 10.17 11.24
N ALA A 130 26.72 9.54 11.70
CA ALA A 130 25.83 8.75 10.89
C ALA A 130 24.36 9.14 11.14
N LEU A 131 23.56 9.07 10.07
CA LEU A 131 22.12 9.32 10.10
C LEU A 131 21.40 8.01 9.74
N CYS A 132 20.52 7.53 10.61
CA CYS A 132 19.67 6.38 10.35
C CYS A 132 18.21 6.82 10.25
N VAL A 133 17.53 6.49 9.14
CA VAL A 133 16.17 6.92 8.87
C VAL A 133 15.25 5.70 8.77
N TYR A 134 14.13 5.75 9.49
CA TYR A 134 13.16 4.68 9.62
C TYR A 134 11.75 5.14 9.27
N PRO A 135 10.85 4.28 8.76
CA PRO A 135 9.50 4.68 8.38
C PRO A 135 8.63 5.06 9.59
N THR A 136 8.85 4.46 10.75
CA THR A 136 7.98 4.68 11.91
C THR A 136 8.77 4.98 13.18
N LYS A 137 8.20 5.79 14.09
CA LYS A 137 8.78 6.08 15.41
C LYS A 137 8.95 4.81 16.28
N ALA A 138 8.08 3.83 16.10
CA ALA A 138 8.15 2.57 16.84
C ALA A 138 9.40 1.78 16.44
N LEU A 139 9.64 1.65 15.13
CA LEU A 139 10.84 1.00 14.60
C LEU A 139 12.11 1.78 14.98
N THR A 140 12.07 3.13 14.89
CA THR A 140 13.20 3.98 15.33
C THR A 140 13.64 3.66 16.75
N LYS A 141 12.68 3.45 17.67
CA LYS A 141 12.98 3.11 19.06
C LYS A 141 13.55 1.70 19.22
N ASP A 142 12.98 0.72 18.54
CA ASP A 142 13.44 -0.67 18.57
C ASP A 142 14.88 -0.77 18.02
N GLN A 143 15.17 -0.09 16.92
CA GLN A 143 16.50 -0.03 16.33
C GLN A 143 17.52 0.78 17.17
N HIS A 144 17.07 1.75 17.95
CA HIS A 144 17.91 2.43 18.92
C HIS A 144 18.40 1.44 19.98
N GLU A 145 17.50 0.64 20.56
CA GLU A 145 17.85 -0.39 21.55
C GLU A 145 18.80 -1.44 20.93
N ALA A 146 18.56 -1.87 19.68
CA ALA A 146 19.38 -2.84 18.98
C ALA A 146 20.82 -2.33 18.69
N LEU A 147 20.96 -1.05 18.30
CA LEU A 147 22.28 -0.46 18.07
C LEU A 147 23.05 -0.23 19.38
N GLU A 148 22.37 0.22 20.45
CA GLU A 148 23.01 0.33 21.77
C GLU A 148 23.52 -1.04 22.24
N GLU A 149 22.70 -2.09 22.11
CA GLU A 149 23.11 -3.46 22.47
C GLU A 149 24.30 -3.95 21.63
N LEU A 150 24.31 -3.69 20.32
CA LEU A 150 25.43 -4.04 19.45
C LEU A 150 26.73 -3.36 19.91
N TYR A 151 26.70 -2.06 20.17
CA TYR A 151 27.90 -1.32 20.60
C TYR A 151 28.34 -1.68 22.00
N ASP A 152 27.43 -1.98 22.91
CA ASP A 152 27.74 -2.52 24.23
C ASP A 152 28.44 -3.88 24.14
N GLN A 153 27.95 -4.78 23.27
CA GLN A 153 28.59 -6.08 23.00
C GLN A 153 29.99 -5.93 22.41
N LEU A 154 30.21 -4.95 21.54
CA LEU A 154 31.50 -4.61 20.97
C LEU A 154 32.43 -3.82 21.92
N GLY A 155 31.92 -3.38 23.05
CA GLY A 155 32.66 -2.57 24.02
C GLY A 155 33.00 -1.16 23.53
N LEU A 156 32.16 -0.57 22.65
CA LEU A 156 32.36 0.71 21.99
C LEU A 156 31.54 1.83 22.63
N ASP A 157 32.18 2.95 22.99
CA ASP A 157 31.50 4.16 23.52
C ASP A 157 30.89 5.02 22.37
N VAL A 158 29.83 4.52 21.72
CA VAL A 158 29.10 5.20 20.66
C VAL A 158 27.87 5.91 21.22
N ARG A 159 27.68 7.17 20.85
CA ARG A 159 26.54 8.00 21.29
C ARG A 159 25.39 7.94 20.29
N VAL A 160 24.50 6.97 20.46
CA VAL A 160 23.29 6.80 19.67
C VAL A 160 22.15 7.64 20.26
N ARG A 161 21.45 8.42 19.47
CA ARG A 161 20.33 9.28 19.93
C ARG A 161 19.17 9.30 18.97
N VAL A 162 17.97 9.26 19.49
CA VAL A 162 16.74 9.50 18.72
C VAL A 162 16.46 10.99 18.66
N TYR A 163 16.14 11.47 17.47
CA TYR A 163 15.74 12.86 17.25
C TYR A 163 14.51 12.93 16.34
N ASP A 164 13.34 13.04 16.95
CA ASP A 164 12.03 13.07 16.29
C ASP A 164 11.09 14.11 16.94
N GLY A 165 9.82 14.13 16.53
CA GLY A 165 8.79 15.03 17.09
C GLY A 165 8.52 14.81 18.58
N ASP A 166 8.75 13.59 19.10
CA ASP A 166 8.51 13.22 20.50
C ASP A 166 9.74 13.40 21.39
N THR A 167 10.88 13.83 20.82
CA THR A 167 12.11 14.03 21.58
C THR A 167 11.94 15.10 22.65
N THR A 168 11.95 14.67 23.91
CA THR A 168 11.92 15.52 25.08
C THR A 168 13.32 15.55 25.69
N GLY A 169 13.89 16.75 25.90
CA GLY A 169 15.22 16.89 26.50
C GLY A 169 16.05 17.97 25.84
N ASP A 170 17.37 17.95 26.12
CA ASP A 170 18.29 18.93 25.55
C ASP A 170 18.62 18.60 24.08
N ARG A 171 17.75 19.08 23.18
CA ARG A 171 17.93 18.94 21.73
C ARG A 171 19.25 19.53 21.24
N ARG A 172 19.81 20.50 21.94
CA ARG A 172 21.11 21.10 21.62
C ARG A 172 22.23 20.10 21.93
N ALA A 173 22.24 19.51 23.11
CA ALA A 173 23.24 18.51 23.49
C ALA A 173 23.22 17.30 22.52
N ILE A 174 22.04 16.85 22.07
CA ILE A 174 21.94 15.79 21.07
C ILE A 174 22.67 16.20 19.78
N ARG A 175 22.39 17.36 19.23
CA ARG A 175 23.03 17.84 17.97
C ARG A 175 24.54 18.02 18.10
N GLU A 176 24.99 18.45 19.24
CA GLU A 176 26.43 18.75 19.47
C GLU A 176 27.24 17.49 19.82
N GLN A 177 26.62 16.44 20.34
CA GLN A 177 27.34 15.31 20.94
C GLN A 177 27.08 13.94 20.31
N ALA A 178 25.93 13.75 19.60
CA ALA A 178 25.63 12.48 19.02
C ALA A 178 26.60 12.09 17.90
N ASP A 179 26.93 10.82 17.85
CA ASP A 179 27.66 10.19 16.74
C ASP A 179 26.65 9.59 15.74
N VAL A 180 25.57 9.05 16.24
CA VAL A 180 24.49 8.46 15.44
C VAL A 180 23.16 9.11 15.81
N ILE A 181 22.46 9.61 14.81
CA ILE A 181 21.10 10.13 14.94
C ILE A 181 20.12 9.20 14.23
N LEU A 182 19.08 8.79 14.97
CA LEU A 182 17.94 8.03 14.45
C LEU A 182 16.74 8.96 14.30
N THR A 183 16.10 8.94 13.12
CA THR A 183 14.94 9.80 12.83
C THR A 183 14.00 9.13 11.81
N ASN A 184 13.01 9.90 11.33
CA ASN A 184 12.15 9.54 10.20
C ASN A 184 12.12 10.70 9.17
N PHE A 185 11.62 10.42 7.95
CA PHE A 185 11.60 11.45 6.90
C PHE A 185 10.73 12.66 7.23
N ALA A 186 9.63 12.48 7.96
CA ALA A 186 8.80 13.60 8.41
C ALA A 186 9.58 14.56 9.32
N GLY A 187 10.38 14.02 10.24
CA GLY A 187 11.30 14.80 11.06
C GLY A 187 12.41 15.45 10.24
N LEU A 188 13.06 14.65 9.37
CA LEU A 188 14.18 15.13 8.54
C LEU A 188 13.73 16.29 7.63
N ASN A 189 12.57 16.19 6.98
CA ASN A 189 12.00 17.25 6.16
C ASN A 189 11.94 18.60 6.88
N VAL A 190 11.54 18.60 8.16
CA VAL A 190 11.45 19.84 8.99
C VAL A 190 12.81 20.29 9.50
N TYR A 191 13.76 19.37 9.74
CA TYR A 191 15.06 19.73 10.35
C TYR A 191 16.03 20.33 9.36
N LEU A 192 15.87 20.09 8.07
CA LEU A 192 16.69 20.69 7.01
C LEU A 192 16.61 22.23 7.00
N GLU A 193 15.47 22.85 7.36
CA GLU A 193 15.35 24.31 7.54
C GLU A 193 16.37 24.87 8.53
N HIS A 194 16.75 24.08 9.52
CA HIS A 194 17.64 24.52 10.60
C HIS A 194 19.05 23.93 10.50
N HIS A 195 19.53 23.68 9.29
CA HIS A 195 20.82 23.05 9.03
C HIS A 195 22.01 23.76 9.66
N ASP A 196 21.90 25.07 9.88
CA ASP A 196 22.90 25.90 10.59
C ASP A 196 23.20 25.36 11.99
N ARG A 197 22.18 24.88 12.71
CA ARG A 197 22.31 24.28 14.04
C ARG A 197 22.88 22.89 14.03
N TRP A 198 22.98 22.26 12.86
CA TRP A 198 23.44 20.91 12.60
C TRP A 198 24.79 20.89 11.87
N SER A 199 25.45 22.06 11.70
CA SER A 199 26.65 22.20 10.89
C SER A 199 27.75 21.20 11.24
N ARG A 200 28.01 20.95 12.55
CA ARG A 200 28.96 19.92 13.00
C ARG A 200 28.54 18.53 12.51
N PHE A 201 27.29 18.20 12.64
CA PHE A 201 26.77 16.89 12.29
C PHE A 201 26.86 16.65 10.77
N TYR A 202 26.38 17.60 9.97
CA TYR A 202 26.40 17.48 8.51
C TYR A 202 27.82 17.55 7.92
N SER A 203 28.73 18.37 8.47
CA SER A 203 30.13 18.45 7.99
C SER A 203 30.91 17.15 8.24
N SER A 204 30.45 16.30 9.12
CA SER A 204 31.10 15.04 9.50
C SER A 204 30.26 13.82 9.11
N LEU A 205 29.17 14.04 8.40
CA LEU A 205 28.26 12.97 7.99
C LEU A 205 28.93 12.13 6.91
N ASN A 206 29.16 10.85 7.22
CA ASN A 206 29.84 9.92 6.34
C ASN A 206 29.01 8.65 6.05
N LEU A 207 27.89 8.44 6.76
CA LEU A 207 26.97 7.35 6.47
C LEU A 207 25.51 7.79 6.66
N VAL A 208 24.68 7.45 5.70
CA VAL A 208 23.21 7.54 5.80
C VAL A 208 22.62 6.15 5.59
N ALA A 209 21.98 5.60 6.62
CA ALA A 209 21.26 4.34 6.54
C ALA A 209 19.75 4.60 6.39
N ILE A 210 19.13 3.99 5.38
CA ILE A 210 17.69 4.08 5.12
C ILE A 210 17.12 2.68 5.27
N ASP A 211 16.35 2.45 6.33
CA ASP A 211 15.80 1.13 6.63
C ASP A 211 14.37 0.99 6.13
N GLU A 212 13.99 -0.25 5.79
CA GLU A 212 12.68 -0.63 5.24
C GLU A 212 12.27 0.23 4.03
N SER A 213 13.22 0.46 3.11
CA SER A 213 13.05 1.38 1.96
C SER A 213 11.87 1.00 1.04
N HIS A 214 11.48 -0.26 1.03
CA HIS A 214 10.31 -0.74 0.30
C HIS A 214 9.00 -0.05 0.72
N THR A 215 8.96 0.60 1.87
CA THR A 215 7.79 1.38 2.31
C THR A 215 7.65 2.70 1.55
N TYR A 216 8.76 3.21 0.99
CA TYR A 216 8.79 4.50 0.30
C TYR A 216 8.44 4.32 -1.18
N THR A 217 7.15 4.20 -1.46
CA THR A 217 6.55 4.08 -2.81
C THR A 217 5.46 5.12 -3.02
N GLY A 218 4.99 5.29 -4.25
CA GLY A 218 3.94 6.25 -4.58
C GLY A 218 4.24 7.66 -4.08
N VAL A 219 3.28 8.30 -3.44
CA VAL A 219 3.41 9.68 -2.93
C VAL A 219 4.55 9.82 -1.91
N GLU A 220 4.61 8.93 -0.91
CA GLU A 220 5.65 8.99 0.11
C GLU A 220 7.04 8.80 -0.50
N GLY A 221 7.19 7.87 -1.44
CA GLY A 221 8.45 7.64 -2.17
C GLY A 221 8.92 8.87 -2.95
N MET A 222 8.02 9.59 -3.62
CA MET A 222 8.36 10.86 -4.29
C MET A 222 8.92 11.89 -3.32
N HIS A 223 8.24 12.11 -2.21
CA HIS A 223 8.70 13.07 -1.19
C HIS A 223 10.04 12.66 -0.60
N VAL A 224 10.23 11.37 -0.31
CA VAL A 224 11.49 10.84 0.21
C VAL A 224 12.63 11.08 -0.77
N ALA A 225 12.43 10.83 -2.07
CA ALA A 225 13.44 11.09 -3.09
C ALA A 225 13.86 12.57 -3.13
N TRP A 226 12.92 13.51 -3.01
CA TRP A 226 13.23 14.95 -2.97
C TRP A 226 13.83 15.40 -1.63
N ILE A 227 13.44 14.79 -0.50
CA ILE A 227 14.08 15.06 0.81
C ILE A 227 15.53 14.60 0.79
N LEU A 228 15.84 13.46 0.17
CA LEU A 228 17.22 12.96 0.07
C LEU A 228 18.09 13.88 -0.80
N ARG A 229 17.58 14.39 -1.92
CA ARG A 229 18.30 15.39 -2.75
C ARG A 229 18.55 16.70 -1.97
N ARG A 230 17.55 17.17 -1.21
CA ARG A 230 17.71 18.34 -0.32
C ARG A 230 18.71 18.06 0.80
N LEU A 231 18.68 16.86 1.40
CA LEU A 231 19.66 16.44 2.40
C LEU A 231 21.09 16.47 1.81
N GLN A 232 21.28 15.86 0.63
CA GLN A 232 22.58 15.84 -0.06
C GLN A 232 23.09 17.27 -0.29
N ARG A 233 22.23 18.17 -0.79
CA ARG A 233 22.54 19.58 -1.00
C ARG A 233 23.00 20.28 0.27
N VAL A 234 22.32 20.04 1.39
CA VAL A 234 22.69 20.61 2.71
C VAL A 234 24.01 20.02 3.21
N VAL A 235 24.22 18.72 3.04
CA VAL A 235 25.44 18.03 3.44
C VAL A 235 26.64 18.53 2.63
N ASP A 236 26.49 18.66 1.31
CA ASP A 236 27.53 19.20 0.42
C ASP A 236 27.90 20.66 0.79
N TYR A 237 26.91 21.49 1.13
CA TYR A 237 27.14 22.85 1.63
C TYR A 237 28.04 22.89 2.87
N TRP A 238 27.91 21.89 3.76
CA TRP A 238 28.74 21.77 4.97
C TRP A 238 30.02 20.96 4.75
N GLY A 239 30.22 20.35 3.58
CA GLY A 239 31.42 19.58 3.19
C GLY A 239 31.42 18.13 3.66
N GLY A 240 30.28 17.54 4.00
CA GLY A 240 30.13 16.12 4.26
C GLY A 240 30.06 15.31 2.94
N THR A 241 30.38 14.04 3.00
CA THR A 241 30.34 13.12 1.85
C THR A 241 29.83 11.76 2.29
N PRO A 242 28.51 11.63 2.54
CA PRO A 242 27.97 10.39 3.06
C PRO A 242 27.93 9.28 2.00
N GLN A 243 28.19 8.08 2.44
CA GLN A 243 27.88 6.84 1.76
C GLN A 243 26.49 6.39 2.19
N TYR A 244 25.74 5.74 1.30
CA TYR A 244 24.37 5.31 1.57
C TYR A 244 24.28 3.80 1.74
N VAL A 245 23.54 3.37 2.77
CA VAL A 245 23.13 1.99 2.99
C VAL A 245 21.62 1.94 2.99
N ILE A 246 21.05 1.30 1.99
CA ILE A 246 19.60 1.09 1.90
C ILE A 246 19.30 -0.35 2.28
N THR A 247 18.42 -0.56 3.26
CA THR A 247 17.97 -1.88 3.63
C THR A 247 16.48 -2.02 3.33
N SER A 248 16.10 -3.17 2.80
CA SER A 248 14.73 -3.47 2.37
C SER A 248 14.40 -4.94 2.62
N ALA A 249 13.11 -5.26 2.73
CA ALA A 249 12.67 -6.59 2.40
C ALA A 249 12.75 -6.78 0.87
N THR A 250 12.55 -8.00 0.39
CA THR A 250 12.62 -8.33 -1.04
C THR A 250 11.62 -7.47 -1.85
N ILE A 251 12.08 -6.87 -2.93
CA ILE A 251 11.29 -6.13 -3.93
C ILE A 251 11.78 -6.52 -5.33
N GLY A 252 10.92 -6.40 -6.36
CA GLY A 252 11.23 -6.84 -7.72
C GLY A 252 12.31 -6.01 -8.40
N ASN A 253 12.36 -4.70 -8.13
CA ASN A 253 13.24 -3.74 -8.79
C ASN A 253 14.20 -2.99 -7.84
N PRO A 254 15.03 -3.66 -7.00
CA PRO A 254 15.77 -3.00 -5.91
C PRO A 254 16.76 -1.93 -6.41
N ARG A 255 17.43 -2.16 -7.54
CA ARG A 255 18.34 -1.19 -8.14
C ARG A 255 17.62 0.07 -8.58
N ALA A 256 16.60 -0.07 -9.43
CA ALA A 256 15.85 1.05 -9.98
C ALA A 256 15.18 1.89 -8.88
N HIS A 257 14.58 1.22 -7.90
CA HIS A 257 13.97 1.88 -6.74
C HIS A 257 14.99 2.70 -5.94
N SER A 258 16.14 2.11 -5.57
CA SER A 258 17.15 2.77 -4.77
C SER A 258 17.85 3.92 -5.52
N GLU A 259 18.16 3.72 -6.80
CA GLU A 259 18.74 4.76 -7.65
C GLU A 259 17.76 5.93 -7.86
N THR A 260 16.46 5.67 -7.98
CA THR A 260 15.45 6.74 -8.04
C THR A 260 15.37 7.53 -6.74
N LEU A 261 15.45 6.87 -5.58
CA LEU A 261 15.45 7.56 -4.29
C LEU A 261 16.72 8.42 -4.10
N LEU A 262 17.90 7.87 -4.39
CA LEU A 262 19.19 8.51 -4.09
C LEU A 262 19.69 9.45 -5.18
N ASP A 263 19.29 9.25 -6.43
CA ASP A 263 19.92 9.86 -7.61
C ASP A 263 21.41 9.48 -7.74
N ALA A 264 21.76 8.28 -7.34
CA ALA A 264 23.13 7.78 -7.34
C ALA A 264 23.15 6.26 -7.57
N PRO A 265 24.22 5.72 -8.19
CA PRO A 265 24.35 4.29 -8.42
C PRO A 265 24.47 3.51 -7.10
N VAL A 266 23.94 2.29 -7.08
CA VAL A 266 24.01 1.38 -5.94
C VAL A 266 24.50 -0.01 -6.32
N THR A 267 25.24 -0.66 -5.42
CA THR A 267 25.54 -2.09 -5.47
C THR A 267 24.41 -2.84 -4.75
N VAL A 268 23.76 -3.77 -5.46
CA VAL A 268 22.64 -4.56 -4.91
C VAL A 268 23.16 -5.87 -4.33
N VAL A 269 22.69 -6.20 -3.12
CA VAL A 269 22.93 -7.46 -2.41
C VAL A 269 21.57 -8.08 -2.10
N ASP A 270 21.20 -9.12 -2.84
CA ASP A 270 19.89 -9.77 -2.83
C ASP A 270 19.93 -11.27 -2.46
N GLU A 271 21.13 -11.88 -2.41
CA GLU A 271 21.30 -13.26 -1.98
C GLU A 271 21.22 -13.35 -0.44
N ASP A 272 20.08 -13.76 0.10
CA ASP A 272 19.88 -13.91 1.54
C ASP A 272 20.62 -15.13 2.11
N GLY A 273 21.63 -14.90 2.94
CA GLY A 273 22.39 -15.91 3.67
C GLY A 273 21.79 -16.29 5.03
N SER A 274 20.68 -15.70 5.45
CA SER A 274 20.09 -16.00 6.74
C SER A 274 19.35 -17.36 6.75
N PRO A 275 19.31 -18.06 7.91
CA PRO A 275 18.58 -19.32 8.03
C PRO A 275 17.10 -19.10 8.26
N HIS A 276 16.28 -20.05 7.85
CA HIS A 276 14.90 -20.16 8.34
C HIS A 276 14.52 -21.62 8.61
N GLY A 277 13.66 -21.84 9.59
CA GLY A 277 13.04 -23.14 9.87
C GLY A 277 12.08 -23.56 8.77
N SER A 278 11.69 -24.83 8.78
CA SER A 278 10.62 -25.31 7.90
C SER A 278 9.29 -24.61 8.26
N ARG A 279 8.44 -24.39 7.26
CA ARG A 279 7.15 -23.71 7.43
C ARG A 279 6.07 -24.42 6.65
N ASP A 280 4.93 -24.62 7.29
CA ASP A 280 3.69 -25.00 6.60
C ASP A 280 2.87 -23.76 6.34
N ILE A 281 2.53 -23.53 5.06
CA ILE A 281 1.58 -22.49 4.64
C ILE A 281 0.27 -23.18 4.32
N VAL A 282 -0.78 -22.84 5.07
CA VAL A 282 -2.13 -23.36 4.89
C VAL A 282 -2.97 -22.29 4.22
N LEU A 283 -3.38 -22.53 2.98
CA LEU A 283 -4.34 -21.71 2.27
C LEU A 283 -5.73 -22.26 2.60
N TRP A 284 -6.43 -21.54 3.45
CA TRP A 284 -7.75 -21.95 3.95
C TRP A 284 -8.83 -21.12 3.28
N ASN A 285 -9.48 -21.69 2.25
CA ASN A 285 -10.58 -21.05 1.53
C ASN A 285 -11.91 -21.47 2.13
N PRO A 286 -12.61 -20.62 2.91
CA PRO A 286 -13.88 -21.00 3.52
C PRO A 286 -14.89 -21.44 2.48
N PRO A 287 -15.68 -22.51 2.72
CA PRO A 287 -16.61 -23.05 1.74
C PRO A 287 -17.73 -22.06 1.39
N PRO A 288 -18.37 -22.19 0.22
CA PRO A 288 -19.59 -21.46 -0.09
C PRO A 288 -20.68 -21.73 0.95
N ARG A 289 -21.45 -20.72 1.32
CA ARG A 289 -22.61 -20.90 2.19
C ARG A 289 -23.62 -21.82 1.51
N ALA A 290 -23.88 -22.99 2.10
CA ALA A 290 -24.98 -23.81 1.66
C ALA A 290 -26.31 -23.07 1.93
N LYS A 291 -27.29 -23.13 1.01
CA LYS A 291 -28.66 -22.77 1.32
C LYS A 291 -29.04 -23.48 2.63
N ALA A 292 -29.31 -22.71 3.67
CA ALA A 292 -29.82 -23.28 4.91
C ALA A 292 -31.15 -23.98 4.60
N GLU A 293 -31.11 -25.31 4.48
CA GLU A 293 -32.35 -26.08 4.56
C GLU A 293 -32.97 -25.72 5.91
N ASN A 294 -34.22 -25.32 5.85
CA ASN A 294 -35.07 -24.91 6.98
C ASN A 294 -35.04 -25.96 8.07
N GLU A 295 -34.16 -25.85 9.05
CA GLU A 295 -34.39 -26.43 10.39
C GLU A 295 -33.42 -25.86 11.41
N THR A 296 -34.03 -25.21 12.42
CA THR A 296 -33.59 -24.81 13.75
C THR A 296 -33.39 -23.30 13.98
N GLY A 297 -34.31 -22.78 14.84
CA GLY A 297 -34.48 -21.40 15.23
C GLY A 297 -33.36 -20.77 16.04
N ASP A 298 -32.36 -20.27 15.38
CA ASP A 298 -31.34 -19.38 15.94
C ASP A 298 -31.70 -17.92 15.59
N PRO A 299 -31.79 -17.01 16.57
CA PRO A 299 -32.12 -15.59 16.31
C PRO A 299 -31.16 -14.87 15.36
N ALA A 300 -29.93 -15.36 15.16
CA ALA A 300 -28.99 -14.82 14.16
C ALA A 300 -29.43 -15.11 12.73
N SER A 301 -30.27 -16.12 12.50
CA SER A 301 -30.80 -16.47 11.17
C SER A 301 -32.06 -15.69 10.79
N ALA A 302 -32.59 -14.87 11.71
CA ALA A 302 -33.83 -14.10 11.48
C ALA A 302 -33.61 -12.83 10.64
N LEU A 303 -32.35 -12.39 10.47
CA LEU A 303 -31.98 -11.25 9.59
C LEU A 303 -31.81 -11.66 8.11
N GLU A 304 -31.88 -12.96 7.78
CA GLU A 304 -31.68 -13.51 6.44
C GLU A 304 -32.97 -13.87 5.69
N ARG A 305 -34.13 -13.43 6.18
CA ARG A 305 -35.40 -13.73 5.51
C ARG A 305 -35.86 -12.55 4.69
N GLU A 306 -36.08 -12.85 3.46
CA GLU A 306 -36.74 -12.08 2.39
C GLU A 306 -35.80 -11.39 1.40
N THR A 307 -35.21 -12.19 0.49
CA THR A 307 -35.16 -11.82 -0.93
C THR A 307 -35.13 -13.11 -1.76
N ASP A 308 -36.22 -13.26 -2.49
CA ASP A 308 -36.44 -14.31 -3.46
C ASP A 308 -35.66 -13.98 -4.73
N THR A 309 -34.46 -14.54 -4.88
CA THR A 309 -33.86 -14.84 -6.18
C THR A 309 -32.87 -15.99 -6.02
N ASP A 310 -33.23 -17.12 -6.58
CA ASP A 310 -32.60 -18.45 -6.42
C ASP A 310 -31.15 -18.56 -6.90
N GLU A 311 -30.55 -17.55 -7.51
CA GLU A 311 -29.23 -17.57 -8.14
C GLU A 311 -28.10 -16.93 -7.31
N ARG A 312 -28.39 -16.01 -6.39
CA ARG A 312 -27.40 -15.34 -5.53
C ARG A 312 -26.85 -16.18 -4.38
N ALA A 313 -27.55 -17.21 -3.96
CA ALA A 313 -27.23 -17.98 -2.76
C ALA A 313 -26.05 -18.97 -2.92
N VAL A 314 -25.53 -19.17 -4.12
CA VAL A 314 -24.46 -20.14 -4.40
C VAL A 314 -23.06 -19.54 -4.30
N THR A 315 -22.93 -18.22 -4.29
CA THR A 315 -21.64 -17.53 -4.46
C THR A 315 -21.03 -16.92 -3.19
N GLU A 316 -21.80 -16.73 -2.13
CA GLU A 316 -21.26 -16.16 -0.89
C GLU A 316 -20.53 -17.21 -0.05
N ARG A 317 -19.25 -16.94 0.25
CA ARG A 317 -18.44 -17.77 1.16
C ARG A 317 -18.63 -17.33 2.61
N VAL A 318 -18.25 -18.20 3.56
CA VAL A 318 -18.13 -17.80 4.96
C VAL A 318 -17.03 -16.73 5.05
N PRO A 319 -17.28 -15.52 5.58
CA PRO A 319 -16.28 -14.46 5.63
C PRO A 319 -15.06 -14.87 6.45
N ALA A 320 -13.86 -14.47 6.01
CA ALA A 320 -12.62 -14.68 6.75
C ALA A 320 -12.69 -14.12 8.17
N SER A 321 -13.42 -13.02 8.36
CA SER A 321 -13.66 -12.39 9.66
C SER A 321 -14.44 -13.27 10.66
N VAL A 322 -15.07 -14.34 10.20
CA VAL A 322 -15.76 -15.34 11.04
C VAL A 322 -14.87 -16.55 11.29
N GLU A 323 -14.18 -17.03 10.26
CA GLU A 323 -13.40 -18.26 10.33
C GLU A 323 -12.01 -18.07 10.98
N ALA A 324 -11.29 -17.00 10.65
CA ALA A 324 -9.97 -16.74 11.21
C ALA A 324 -9.97 -16.64 12.76
N PRO A 325 -10.93 -15.98 13.44
CA PRO A 325 -11.03 -15.99 14.90
C PRO A 325 -11.24 -17.38 15.51
N ARG A 326 -11.90 -18.30 14.80
CA ARG A 326 -12.11 -19.69 15.25
C ARG A 326 -10.81 -20.48 15.20
N ILE A 327 -10.02 -20.32 14.12
CA ILE A 327 -8.69 -20.92 14.01
C ILE A 327 -7.76 -20.35 15.07
N PHE A 328 -7.82 -19.04 15.31
CA PHE A 328 -7.04 -18.36 16.35
C PHE A 328 -7.35 -18.88 17.76
N ASP A 329 -8.64 -19.05 18.10
CA ASP A 329 -9.04 -19.66 19.37
C ASP A 329 -8.56 -21.12 19.46
N HIS A 330 -8.65 -21.88 18.36
CA HIS A 330 -8.22 -23.29 18.32
C HIS A 330 -6.71 -23.46 18.59
N LEU A 331 -5.87 -22.64 17.98
CA LEU A 331 -4.41 -22.66 18.18
C LEU A 331 -4.02 -22.17 19.57
N THR A 332 -4.53 -21.03 19.99
CA THR A 332 -4.22 -20.45 21.32
C THR A 332 -4.69 -21.34 22.47
N ALA A 333 -5.82 -22.05 22.30
CA ALA A 333 -6.29 -23.04 23.27
C ALA A 333 -5.34 -24.25 23.43
N ARG A 334 -4.42 -24.46 22.49
CA ARG A 334 -3.34 -25.47 22.52
C ARG A 334 -1.99 -24.91 22.94
N SER A 335 -1.99 -23.69 23.44
CA SER A 335 -0.78 -22.96 23.84
C SER A 335 0.17 -22.65 22.66
N VAL A 336 -0.32 -22.65 21.42
CA VAL A 336 0.42 -22.20 20.24
C VAL A 336 0.46 -20.67 20.26
N ARG A 337 1.63 -20.08 20.30
CA ARG A 337 1.81 -18.63 20.29
C ARG A 337 1.49 -18.07 18.91
N THR A 338 0.37 -17.38 18.82
CA THR A 338 -0.24 -17.03 17.53
C THR A 338 -0.46 -15.52 17.37
N LEU A 339 -0.06 -14.96 16.21
CA LEU A 339 -0.53 -13.67 15.72
C LEU A 339 -1.67 -13.84 14.73
N LEU A 340 -2.73 -13.04 14.87
CA LEU A 340 -3.80 -12.92 13.88
C LEU A 340 -3.73 -11.52 13.25
N PHE A 341 -3.34 -11.45 11.99
CA PHE A 341 -3.36 -10.21 11.22
C PHE A 341 -4.75 -9.93 10.67
N CYS A 342 -5.29 -8.75 10.99
CA CYS A 342 -6.60 -8.29 10.57
C CYS A 342 -6.48 -7.07 9.65
N PRO A 343 -7.37 -6.92 8.63
CA PRO A 343 -7.34 -5.78 7.72
C PRO A 343 -7.63 -4.42 8.37
N SER A 344 -8.27 -4.38 9.52
CA SER A 344 -8.63 -3.12 10.19
C SER A 344 -8.57 -3.21 11.71
N ARG A 345 -8.40 -2.03 12.35
CA ARG A 345 -8.40 -1.89 13.82
C ARG A 345 -9.66 -2.49 14.45
N LYS A 346 -10.83 -2.25 13.87
CA LYS A 346 -12.12 -2.81 14.35
C LYS A 346 -12.12 -4.33 14.29
N LEU A 347 -11.59 -4.92 13.23
CA LEU A 347 -11.55 -6.36 13.09
C LEU A 347 -10.61 -7.02 14.11
N THR A 348 -9.58 -6.33 14.61
CA THR A 348 -8.74 -6.87 15.70
C THR A 348 -9.55 -7.08 16.98
N GLU A 349 -10.36 -6.12 17.36
CA GLU A 349 -11.19 -6.18 18.57
C GLU A 349 -12.35 -7.17 18.41
N LEU A 350 -13.02 -7.12 17.25
CA LEU A 350 -14.09 -8.05 16.92
C LEU A 350 -13.60 -9.50 16.86
N SER A 351 -12.37 -9.73 16.37
CA SER A 351 -11.79 -11.07 16.34
C SER A 351 -11.52 -11.63 17.73
N VAL A 352 -11.01 -10.79 18.65
CA VAL A 352 -10.83 -11.17 20.04
C VAL A 352 -12.18 -11.51 20.70
N GLN A 353 -13.21 -10.71 20.45
CA GLN A 353 -14.55 -10.97 20.96
C GLN A 353 -15.14 -12.28 20.39
N ARG A 354 -15.06 -12.49 19.06
CA ARG A 354 -15.56 -13.71 18.40
C ARG A 354 -14.82 -14.97 18.87
N ALA A 355 -13.50 -14.89 19.04
CA ALA A 355 -12.70 -15.98 19.59
C ALA A 355 -13.14 -16.32 21.04
N ALA A 356 -13.40 -15.29 21.86
CA ALA A 356 -13.90 -15.49 23.23
C ALA A 356 -15.32 -16.11 23.26
N ASP A 357 -16.20 -15.70 22.37
CA ASP A 357 -17.55 -16.28 22.23
C ASP A 357 -17.49 -17.73 21.76
N HIS A 358 -16.63 -18.03 20.78
CA HIS A 358 -16.38 -19.40 20.32
C HIS A 358 -15.86 -20.27 21.46
N ARG A 359 -14.91 -19.79 22.25
CA ARG A 359 -14.38 -20.51 23.43
C ARG A 359 -15.45 -20.80 24.48
N ARG A 360 -16.40 -19.87 24.68
CA ARG A 360 -17.51 -20.03 25.62
C ARG A 360 -18.55 -21.05 25.13
N SER A 361 -18.79 -21.09 23.85
CA SER A 361 -19.81 -21.98 23.23
C SER A 361 -19.32 -23.41 22.99
N THR A 362 -18.00 -23.62 22.93
CA THR A 362 -17.43 -24.95 22.67
C THR A 362 -17.38 -25.79 23.96
N PRO A 363 -17.99 -27.02 23.99
CA PRO A 363 -17.95 -27.89 25.15
C PRO A 363 -16.52 -28.18 25.59
N ARG A 364 -16.18 -27.96 26.86
CA ARG A 364 -14.86 -28.28 27.42
C ARG A 364 -14.62 -29.77 27.38
N ALA A 365 -13.69 -30.22 26.53
CA ALA A 365 -13.12 -31.54 26.71
C ALA A 365 -12.33 -31.54 28.04
N SER A 366 -12.64 -32.52 28.93
CA SER A 366 -12.03 -32.66 30.24
C SER A 366 -10.51 -32.75 30.11
N GLY A 367 -9.79 -31.77 30.63
CA GLY A 367 -8.34 -31.73 30.67
C GLY A 367 -7.66 -30.49 30.07
N ARG A 368 -8.40 -29.54 29.52
CA ARG A 368 -7.82 -28.29 29.00
C ARG A 368 -7.61 -27.26 30.10
N SER A 369 -6.37 -26.81 30.22
CA SER A 369 -5.99 -25.65 31.04
C SER A 369 -6.72 -24.38 30.53
N SER A 370 -7.11 -23.50 31.44
CA SER A 370 -7.71 -22.19 31.14
C SER A 370 -6.68 -21.16 30.62
N SER A 371 -5.48 -21.59 30.18
CA SER A 371 -4.37 -20.74 29.83
C SER A 371 -4.31 -20.51 28.33
N GLY A 372 -4.80 -19.42 27.87
CA GLY A 372 -4.67 -18.92 26.52
C GLY A 372 -5.39 -17.58 26.47
N ASP A 373 -4.77 -16.57 27.08
CA ASP A 373 -5.32 -15.22 26.98
C ASP A 373 -4.85 -14.58 25.69
N TYR A 374 -5.73 -13.85 25.04
CA TYR A 374 -5.44 -13.09 23.83
C TYR A 374 -5.98 -11.67 23.94
N ALA A 375 -5.36 -10.77 23.22
CA ALA A 375 -5.72 -9.36 23.19
C ALA A 375 -5.67 -8.78 21.77
N ALA A 376 -6.37 -7.67 21.55
CA ALA A 376 -6.21 -6.88 20.35
C ALA A 376 -4.99 -5.94 20.50
N TYR A 377 -4.24 -5.73 19.38
CA TYR A 377 -3.12 -4.81 19.31
C TYR A 377 -3.21 -3.98 18.03
N ASN A 378 -3.33 -2.67 18.16
CA ASN A 378 -3.39 -1.75 17.02
C ASN A 378 -2.89 -0.36 17.37
N ALA A 379 -2.63 0.48 16.38
CA ALA A 379 -2.10 1.83 16.57
C ALA A 379 -3.03 2.78 17.33
N GLY A 380 -4.35 2.50 17.35
CA GLY A 380 -5.33 3.30 18.12
C GLY A 380 -5.27 3.11 19.63
N LEU A 381 -4.50 2.13 20.11
CA LEU A 381 -4.32 1.91 21.55
C LEU A 381 -3.32 2.92 22.12
N GLY A 382 -3.63 3.46 23.30
CA GLY A 382 -2.72 4.34 24.02
C GLY A 382 -1.36 3.67 24.30
N ARG A 383 -0.27 4.45 24.27
CA ARG A 383 1.12 3.98 24.41
C ARG A 383 1.34 3.01 25.57
N ARG A 384 0.79 3.31 26.76
CA ARG A 384 0.92 2.44 27.95
C ARG A 384 0.29 1.06 27.74
N THR A 385 -0.87 1.00 27.06
CA THR A 385 -1.58 -0.24 26.77
C THR A 385 -0.80 -1.08 25.76
N ARG A 386 -0.24 -0.47 24.73
CA ARG A 386 0.61 -1.15 23.75
C ARG A 386 1.80 -1.82 24.40
N HIS A 387 2.62 -1.06 25.16
CA HIS A 387 3.75 -1.61 25.89
C HIS A 387 3.37 -2.72 26.89
N ALA A 388 2.23 -2.59 27.56
CA ALA A 388 1.77 -3.63 28.48
C ALA A 388 1.45 -4.92 27.71
N ARG A 389 0.78 -4.85 26.54
CA ARG A 389 0.44 -6.01 25.72
C ARG A 389 1.67 -6.66 25.08
N GLU A 390 2.62 -5.86 24.58
CA GLU A 390 3.93 -6.33 24.11
C GLU A 390 4.65 -7.12 25.20
N HIS A 391 4.76 -6.55 26.38
CA HIS A 391 5.41 -7.22 27.53
C HIS A 391 4.67 -8.50 27.93
N GLN A 392 3.34 -8.48 28.03
CA GLN A 392 2.53 -9.65 28.35
C GLN A 392 2.69 -10.76 27.32
N PHE A 393 2.81 -10.40 26.04
CA PHE A 393 3.03 -11.37 24.98
C PHE A 393 4.47 -11.91 25.01
N LYS A 394 5.49 -11.05 25.15
CA LYS A 394 6.90 -11.48 25.34
C LYS A 394 7.09 -12.45 26.51
N THR A 395 6.43 -12.19 27.63
CA THR A 395 6.54 -13.03 28.85
C THR A 395 5.64 -14.27 28.82
N GLY A 396 4.84 -14.49 27.77
CA GLY A 396 3.93 -15.63 27.65
C GLY A 396 2.65 -15.51 28.51
N ALA A 397 2.38 -14.35 29.11
CA ALA A 397 1.11 -14.09 29.81
C ALA A 397 -0.08 -14.01 28.81
N LEU A 398 0.19 -13.61 27.55
CA LEU A 398 -0.71 -13.74 26.43
C LEU A 398 -0.17 -14.80 25.48
N THR A 399 -1.06 -15.66 24.97
CA THR A 399 -0.75 -16.69 23.97
C THR A 399 -1.09 -16.20 22.57
N GLY A 400 -1.98 -15.21 22.42
CA GLY A 400 -2.42 -14.68 21.16
C GLY A 400 -2.56 -13.16 21.11
N LEU A 401 -2.19 -12.56 19.97
CA LEU A 401 -2.49 -11.17 19.65
C LEU A 401 -3.21 -11.08 18.30
N ALA A 402 -4.33 -10.35 18.27
CA ALA A 402 -4.97 -9.92 17.01
C ALA A 402 -4.48 -8.50 16.69
N THR A 403 -3.85 -8.33 15.52
CA THR A 403 -3.17 -7.08 15.14
C THR A 403 -3.54 -6.64 13.74
N THR A 404 -3.23 -5.38 13.41
CA THR A 404 -3.17 -4.87 12.03
C THR A 404 -1.73 -5.00 11.50
N SER A 405 -1.38 -4.29 10.42
CA SER A 405 0.01 -4.12 9.97
C SER A 405 0.96 -3.51 11.03
N ALA A 406 0.44 -3.06 12.19
CA ALA A 406 1.24 -2.49 13.26
C ALA A 406 2.35 -3.41 13.82
N LEU A 407 2.22 -4.74 13.66
CA LEU A 407 3.24 -5.74 13.99
C LEU A 407 3.84 -6.41 12.75
N GLU A 408 3.68 -5.82 11.58
CA GLU A 408 4.28 -6.29 10.33
C GLU A 408 5.76 -5.92 10.23
N LEU A 409 6.12 -4.68 10.60
CA LEU A 409 7.47 -4.15 10.56
C LEU A 409 8.20 -4.39 11.88
N GLY A 410 9.45 -4.76 11.80
CA GLY A 410 10.60 -4.80 12.71
C GLY A 410 10.42 -4.97 14.22
N ILE A 411 9.27 -4.74 14.84
CA ILE A 411 9.08 -4.77 16.29
C ILE A 411 9.33 -6.18 16.85
N ASP A 412 10.22 -6.28 17.83
CA ASP A 412 10.47 -7.55 18.52
C ASP A 412 9.37 -7.88 19.52
N ILE A 413 8.63 -8.96 19.23
CA ILE A 413 7.56 -9.51 20.09
C ILE A 413 7.88 -10.90 20.66
N GLY A 414 9.14 -11.33 20.50
CA GLY A 414 9.60 -12.66 20.93
C GLY A 414 9.27 -13.79 19.94
N SER A 415 9.49 -15.05 20.37
CA SER A 415 9.25 -16.22 19.53
C SER A 415 7.76 -16.45 19.27
N LEU A 416 7.39 -16.83 18.03
CA LEU A 416 6.05 -17.16 17.58
C LEU A 416 6.05 -18.52 16.93
N ASP A 417 4.97 -19.29 17.15
CA ASP A 417 4.78 -20.61 16.54
C ASP A 417 3.89 -20.53 15.28
N ALA A 418 2.90 -19.62 15.29
CA ALA A 418 1.95 -19.49 14.20
C ALA A 418 1.57 -18.04 13.87
N THR A 419 1.23 -17.83 12.60
CA THR A 419 0.58 -16.61 12.11
C THR A 419 -0.70 -16.96 11.37
N ILE A 420 -1.72 -16.12 11.52
CA ILE A 420 -2.96 -16.22 10.76
C ILE A 420 -3.17 -14.90 10.04
N LEU A 421 -3.45 -14.94 8.74
CA LEU A 421 -3.80 -13.81 7.92
C LEU A 421 -5.29 -13.86 7.60
N MET A 422 -6.03 -12.82 7.97
CA MET A 422 -7.44 -12.65 7.60
C MET A 422 -7.51 -11.96 6.24
N GLY A 423 -7.53 -12.76 5.18
CA GLY A 423 -7.38 -12.33 3.80
C GLY A 423 -5.92 -12.20 3.36
N TYR A 424 -5.74 -12.13 2.04
CA TYR A 424 -4.46 -11.83 1.43
C TYR A 424 -4.11 -10.35 1.68
N PRO A 425 -2.86 -10.02 2.07
CA PRO A 425 -2.50 -8.65 2.42
C PRO A 425 -2.36 -7.69 1.24
N GLY A 426 -2.61 -8.15 0.02
CA GLY A 426 -2.53 -7.36 -1.20
C GLY A 426 -1.20 -7.46 -1.94
N GLN A 427 -0.13 -7.92 -1.28
CA GLN A 427 1.22 -8.03 -1.82
C GLN A 427 1.93 -9.26 -1.28
N ARG A 428 2.75 -9.94 -2.11
CA ARG A 428 3.59 -11.09 -1.69
C ARG A 428 4.59 -10.68 -0.61
N GLN A 429 5.17 -9.49 -0.75
CA GLN A 429 6.09 -8.98 0.25
C GLN A 429 5.44 -8.89 1.64
N ALA A 430 4.26 -8.26 1.75
CA ALA A 430 3.51 -8.17 3.00
C ALA A 430 3.08 -9.56 3.52
N PHE A 431 2.72 -10.47 2.61
CA PHE A 431 2.45 -11.87 2.95
C PHE A 431 3.66 -12.52 3.64
N TRP A 432 4.84 -12.46 3.01
CA TRP A 432 6.08 -13.05 3.55
C TRP A 432 6.54 -12.35 4.84
N GLN A 433 6.38 -11.04 4.95
CA GLN A 433 6.70 -10.29 6.18
C GLN A 433 5.83 -10.74 7.37
N ARG A 434 4.53 -10.94 7.15
CA ARG A 434 3.60 -11.39 8.19
C ARG A 434 3.84 -12.83 8.59
N ILE A 435 3.97 -13.74 7.64
CA ILE A 435 4.25 -15.14 7.96
C ILE A 435 5.66 -15.34 8.53
N GLY A 436 6.62 -14.50 8.13
CA GLY A 436 7.99 -14.47 8.65
C GLY A 436 8.10 -14.05 10.12
N ARG A 437 7.03 -13.56 10.74
CA ARG A 437 6.99 -13.30 12.18
C ARG A 437 7.05 -14.57 13.02
N ALA A 438 6.55 -15.70 12.50
CA ALA A 438 6.66 -17.00 13.13
C ALA A 438 7.91 -17.76 12.65
N GLY A 439 8.47 -18.62 13.49
CA GLY A 439 9.61 -19.48 13.13
C GLY A 439 10.94 -18.75 13.01
N ARG A 440 11.21 -17.76 13.84
CA ARG A 440 12.54 -17.15 13.91
C ARG A 440 13.59 -18.19 14.33
N GLY A 441 14.69 -18.25 13.60
CA GLY A 441 15.73 -19.26 13.79
C GLY A 441 15.39 -20.58 13.09
N ALA A 442 15.76 -21.72 13.69
CA ALA A 442 15.63 -23.07 13.09
C ALA A 442 14.31 -23.79 13.45
N SER A 443 13.37 -23.13 14.16
CA SER A 443 12.13 -23.77 14.56
C SER A 443 11.10 -23.85 13.42
N ARG A 444 10.32 -24.94 13.39
CA ARG A 444 9.17 -25.07 12.49
C ARG A 444 8.11 -24.04 12.83
N SER A 445 7.40 -23.53 11.83
CA SER A 445 6.32 -22.56 12.01
C SER A 445 5.11 -22.89 11.13
N LEU A 446 3.94 -22.37 11.55
CA LEU A 446 2.68 -22.49 10.84
C LEU A 446 2.21 -21.12 10.37
N ALA A 447 1.88 -20.98 9.10
CA ALA A 447 1.19 -19.83 8.55
C ALA A 447 -0.17 -20.25 7.99
N VAL A 448 -1.23 -19.52 8.33
CA VAL A 448 -2.58 -19.81 7.83
C VAL A 448 -3.12 -18.55 7.15
N MET A 449 -3.41 -18.60 5.87
CA MET A 449 -4.14 -17.56 5.18
C MET A 449 -5.60 -17.99 5.02
N VAL A 450 -6.53 -17.23 5.57
CA VAL A 450 -7.97 -17.47 5.47
C VAL A 450 -8.53 -16.54 4.40
N GLY A 451 -8.93 -17.10 3.26
CA GLY A 451 -9.43 -16.33 2.12
C GLY A 451 -10.78 -15.69 2.36
N ASP A 452 -10.99 -14.53 1.78
CA ASP A 452 -12.28 -13.84 1.72
C ASP A 452 -12.81 -13.86 0.28
N HIS A 453 -14.02 -13.38 0.05
CA HIS A 453 -14.64 -13.32 -1.27
C HIS A 453 -14.25 -12.04 -2.02
N ARG A 454 -12.93 -11.85 -2.18
CA ARG A 454 -12.30 -10.72 -2.87
C ARG A 454 -11.40 -11.23 -3.99
N THR A 455 -11.16 -10.40 -5.01
CA THR A 455 -10.38 -10.76 -6.19
C THR A 455 -9.01 -11.34 -5.85
N LEU A 456 -8.19 -10.61 -5.10
CA LEU A 456 -6.83 -11.05 -4.74
C LEU A 456 -6.83 -12.32 -3.88
N ASP A 457 -7.76 -12.42 -2.91
CA ASP A 457 -7.89 -13.61 -2.07
C ASP A 457 -8.18 -14.84 -2.92
N GLN A 458 -9.18 -14.76 -3.80
CA GLN A 458 -9.59 -15.88 -4.63
C GLN A 458 -8.58 -16.18 -5.73
N TYR A 459 -7.83 -15.19 -6.23
CA TYR A 459 -6.72 -15.44 -7.12
C TYR A 459 -5.66 -16.33 -6.45
N VAL A 460 -5.21 -15.98 -5.26
CA VAL A 460 -4.22 -16.77 -4.49
C VAL A 460 -4.77 -18.16 -4.13
N MET A 461 -6.06 -18.27 -3.79
CA MET A 461 -6.68 -19.57 -3.48
C MET A 461 -6.81 -20.49 -4.70
N ASN A 462 -6.98 -19.91 -5.90
CA ASN A 462 -7.05 -20.68 -7.16
C ASN A 462 -5.65 -20.96 -7.75
N ASN A 463 -4.64 -20.14 -7.40
CA ASN A 463 -3.25 -20.23 -7.86
C ASN A 463 -2.28 -20.31 -6.66
N PRO A 464 -2.25 -21.43 -5.93
CA PRO A 464 -1.46 -21.53 -4.68
C PRO A 464 0.05 -21.30 -4.88
N GLU A 465 0.57 -21.63 -6.06
CA GLU A 465 1.97 -21.44 -6.45
C GLU A 465 2.39 -19.96 -6.48
N TYR A 466 1.43 -19.06 -6.69
CA TYR A 466 1.69 -17.62 -6.75
C TYR A 466 2.44 -17.10 -5.50
N VAL A 467 2.10 -17.59 -4.30
CA VAL A 467 2.77 -17.14 -3.07
C VAL A 467 4.22 -17.61 -2.97
N LEU A 468 4.63 -18.59 -3.79
CA LEU A 468 5.98 -19.14 -3.87
C LEU A 468 6.81 -18.55 -5.02
N GLU A 469 6.21 -17.77 -5.91
CA GLU A 469 6.95 -17.10 -6.98
C GLU A 469 8.05 -16.22 -6.37
N THR A 470 9.22 -16.23 -6.99
CA THR A 470 10.41 -15.50 -6.51
C THR A 470 10.36 -14.03 -6.88
N ASP A 471 9.70 -13.71 -7.98
CA ASP A 471 9.55 -12.33 -8.46
C ASP A 471 8.49 -11.63 -7.63
N VAL A 472 8.90 -10.73 -6.78
CA VAL A 472 8.02 -9.90 -5.95
C VAL A 472 7.65 -8.63 -6.71
N GLU A 473 6.58 -7.98 -6.25
CA GLU A 473 6.05 -6.77 -6.88
C GLU A 473 7.10 -5.64 -6.94
N ASP A 474 7.07 -4.88 -8.03
CA ASP A 474 7.92 -3.70 -8.20
C ASP A 474 7.50 -2.56 -7.28
N ALA A 475 8.48 -1.95 -6.64
CA ALA A 475 8.30 -0.73 -5.85
C ALA A 475 8.31 0.50 -6.78
N VAL A 476 7.15 1.09 -7.01
CA VAL A 476 7.00 2.23 -7.94
C VAL A 476 7.26 3.55 -7.23
N VAL A 477 8.21 4.32 -7.74
CA VAL A 477 8.48 5.71 -7.35
C VAL A 477 8.64 6.54 -8.62
N ASP A 478 7.79 7.53 -8.82
CA ASP A 478 7.88 8.47 -9.94
C ASP A 478 8.07 9.89 -9.46
N ILE A 479 9.26 10.46 -9.66
CA ILE A 479 9.60 11.83 -9.28
C ILE A 479 9.13 12.89 -10.29
N SER A 480 8.37 12.50 -11.31
CA SER A 480 7.92 13.42 -12.36
C SER A 480 6.74 14.31 -11.96
N ASN A 481 6.11 14.09 -10.80
CA ASN A 481 5.01 14.91 -10.30
C ASN A 481 5.45 16.37 -10.05
N ASN A 482 4.87 17.31 -10.80
CA ASN A 482 5.27 18.72 -10.75
C ASN A 482 4.85 19.43 -9.47
N ALA A 483 3.74 19.06 -8.85
CA ALA A 483 3.29 19.69 -7.61
C ALA A 483 4.22 19.33 -6.45
N VAL A 484 4.56 18.04 -6.31
CA VAL A 484 5.55 17.56 -5.34
C VAL A 484 6.90 18.22 -5.56
N PHE A 485 7.40 18.23 -6.82
CA PHE A 485 8.65 18.87 -7.18
C PHE A 485 8.70 20.34 -6.79
N ALA A 486 7.69 21.13 -7.17
CA ALA A 486 7.63 22.55 -6.88
C ALA A 486 7.64 22.85 -5.37
N SER A 487 6.95 22.03 -4.57
CA SER A 487 6.94 22.14 -3.11
C SER A 487 8.34 21.94 -2.53
N HIS A 488 9.11 20.95 -3.04
CA HIS A 488 10.48 20.72 -2.59
C HIS A 488 11.49 21.76 -3.10
N VAL A 489 11.29 22.34 -4.29
CA VAL A 489 12.05 23.50 -4.77
C VAL A 489 11.85 24.69 -3.83
N LEU A 490 10.64 24.92 -3.37
CA LEU A 490 10.35 25.99 -2.40
C LEU A 490 11.06 25.76 -1.06
N CYS A 491 11.02 24.52 -0.54
CA CYS A 491 11.73 24.14 0.68
C CYS A 491 13.26 24.32 0.53
N ALA A 492 13.81 23.90 -0.61
CA ALA A 492 15.23 24.05 -0.89
C ALA A 492 15.69 25.53 -0.94
N ALA A 493 14.85 26.43 -1.48
CA ALA A 493 15.13 27.87 -1.50
C ALA A 493 15.12 28.51 -0.09
N ASP A 494 14.34 27.96 0.85
CA ASP A 494 14.33 28.39 2.25
C ASP A 494 15.57 27.90 3.02
N GLU A 495 16.02 26.68 2.71
CA GLU A 495 17.20 26.06 3.33
C GLU A 495 18.50 26.77 2.92
N ILE A 496 18.74 26.84 1.63
CA ILE A 496 19.90 27.52 1.04
C ILE A 496 19.40 28.15 -0.26
N ALA A 497 19.82 29.39 -0.54
CA ALA A 497 19.42 30.06 -1.78
C ALA A 497 19.80 29.23 -3.01
N LEU A 498 18.87 29.11 -3.96
CA LEU A 498 19.07 28.32 -5.18
C LEU A 498 19.86 29.12 -6.22
N ASP A 499 20.76 28.47 -6.93
CA ASP A 499 21.51 29.05 -8.05
C ASP A 499 21.62 28.04 -9.23
N GLU A 500 22.44 28.35 -10.23
CA GLU A 500 22.61 27.48 -11.40
C GLU A 500 23.29 26.14 -11.09
N ALA A 501 24.03 26.00 -9.97
CA ALA A 501 24.60 24.73 -9.57
C ALA A 501 23.54 23.72 -9.08
N ASP A 502 22.38 24.23 -8.65
CA ASP A 502 21.27 23.38 -8.23
C ASP A 502 20.57 22.65 -9.38
N ILE A 503 20.84 23.02 -10.65
CA ILE A 503 20.33 22.30 -11.81
C ILE A 503 20.78 20.84 -11.77
N ASP A 504 22.01 20.57 -11.37
CA ASP A 504 22.53 19.22 -11.27
C ASP A 504 21.79 18.42 -10.17
N THR A 505 21.45 19.05 -9.04
CA THR A 505 20.71 18.42 -7.93
C THR A 505 19.26 18.10 -8.31
N PHE A 506 18.62 18.97 -9.10
CA PHE A 506 17.22 18.80 -9.51
C PHE A 506 17.08 18.14 -10.89
N ALA A 507 18.21 17.87 -11.58
CA ALA A 507 18.35 17.10 -12.83
C ALA A 507 17.46 17.53 -14.02
N ASP A 508 16.78 18.70 -13.94
CA ASP A 508 15.91 19.24 -14.99
C ASP A 508 15.90 20.78 -14.93
N GLU A 509 16.67 21.41 -15.82
CA GLU A 509 16.78 22.86 -15.89
C GLU A 509 15.45 23.54 -16.21
N GLU A 510 14.69 23.02 -17.18
CA GLU A 510 13.43 23.63 -17.62
C GLU A 510 12.39 23.57 -16.48
N ARG A 511 12.29 22.44 -15.83
CA ARG A 511 11.38 22.20 -14.72
C ARG A 511 11.74 23.06 -13.49
N LEU A 512 13.04 23.17 -13.15
CA LEU A 512 13.50 24.03 -12.05
C LEU A 512 13.22 25.50 -12.35
N ARG A 513 13.44 25.96 -13.59
CA ARG A 513 13.12 27.32 -14.03
C ARG A 513 11.60 27.59 -14.00
N ALA A 514 10.79 26.64 -14.39
CA ALA A 514 9.33 26.74 -14.34
C ALA A 514 8.85 26.86 -12.89
N ALA A 515 9.30 25.99 -11.98
CA ALA A 515 8.94 26.03 -10.58
C ALA A 515 9.37 27.33 -9.89
N THR A 516 10.61 27.77 -10.10
CA THR A 516 11.09 29.03 -9.52
C THR A 516 10.37 30.24 -10.08
N LYS A 517 9.98 30.23 -11.37
CA LYS A 517 9.15 31.26 -11.98
C LYS A 517 7.77 31.31 -11.35
N MET A 518 7.10 30.15 -11.23
CA MET A 518 5.78 30.03 -10.60
C MET A 518 5.78 30.58 -9.17
N TRP A 519 6.75 30.18 -8.35
CA TRP A 519 6.84 30.66 -6.97
C TRP A 519 7.19 32.15 -6.85
N ARG A 520 7.93 32.71 -7.82
CA ARG A 520 8.19 34.14 -7.87
C ARG A 520 6.95 34.94 -8.25
N GLU A 521 6.16 34.46 -9.21
CA GLU A 521 4.88 35.08 -9.58
C GLU A 521 3.88 35.02 -8.42
N ALA A 522 3.91 33.95 -7.63
CA ALA A 522 3.14 33.80 -6.40
C ALA A 522 3.67 34.61 -5.21
N GLY A 523 4.87 35.23 -5.32
CA GLY A 523 5.47 36.05 -4.27
C GLY A 523 6.13 35.28 -3.13
N PHE A 524 6.48 33.99 -3.35
CA PHE A 524 7.15 33.17 -2.33
C PHE A 524 8.66 33.14 -2.46
N VAL A 525 9.21 33.49 -3.60
CA VAL A 525 10.67 33.62 -3.81
C VAL A 525 11.03 34.89 -4.55
N ASP A 526 12.24 35.39 -4.33
CA ASP A 526 12.83 36.53 -5.02
C ASP A 526 14.14 36.14 -5.71
N GLY A 527 14.44 36.76 -6.87
CA GLY A 527 15.67 36.51 -7.61
C GLY A 527 15.51 35.57 -8.80
N TYR A 528 16.65 35.15 -9.37
CA TYR A 528 16.76 34.29 -10.55
C TYR A 528 17.93 33.33 -10.39
N LEU A 529 17.88 32.15 -10.98
CA LEU A 529 18.94 31.13 -10.88
C LEU A 529 20.32 31.59 -11.33
N GLN A 530 20.43 32.58 -12.27
CA GLN A 530 21.70 33.17 -12.68
C GLN A 530 22.39 33.98 -11.57
N GLY A 531 21.72 34.27 -10.50
CA GLY A 531 22.28 34.97 -9.33
C GLY A 531 22.02 34.16 -8.06
N ALA A 532 20.87 34.37 -7.45
CA ALA A 532 20.37 33.56 -6.34
C ALA A 532 18.86 33.73 -6.25
N VAL A 533 18.16 32.63 -5.96
CA VAL A 533 16.73 32.61 -5.64
C VAL A 533 16.59 32.42 -4.14
N HIS A 534 16.06 33.45 -3.49
CA HIS A 534 15.85 33.44 -2.05
C HIS A 534 14.38 33.25 -1.70
N TYR A 535 14.10 32.47 -0.67
CA TYR A 535 12.77 32.37 -0.12
C TYR A 535 12.35 33.69 0.57
N SER A 536 11.14 34.17 0.28
CA SER A 536 10.58 35.40 0.83
C SER A 536 9.15 35.20 1.40
N GLY A 537 8.66 33.97 1.38
CA GLY A 537 7.32 33.62 1.87
C GLY A 537 7.22 33.52 3.40
N PRO A 538 6.08 33.06 3.91
CA PRO A 538 5.89 32.75 5.32
C PRO A 538 6.86 31.65 5.79
N ARG A 539 7.35 31.75 7.02
CA ARG A 539 8.32 30.78 7.56
C ARG A 539 7.81 29.34 7.49
N ARG A 540 8.75 28.41 7.23
CA ARG A 540 8.57 26.94 7.26
C ARG A 540 7.70 26.38 6.15
N PRO A 541 8.08 26.52 4.89
CA PRO A 541 7.40 25.81 3.81
C PRO A 541 7.40 24.30 4.02
N GLN A 542 8.42 23.72 4.67
CA GLN A 542 8.55 22.30 5.01
C GLN A 542 7.38 21.75 5.82
N THR A 543 6.76 22.57 6.68
CA THR A 543 5.61 22.15 7.48
C THR A 543 4.30 22.07 6.69
N ARG A 544 4.30 22.55 5.45
CA ARG A 544 3.16 22.46 4.53
C ARG A 544 3.25 21.26 3.60
N VAL A 545 4.43 20.66 3.48
CA VAL A 545 4.61 19.45 2.68
C VAL A 545 3.93 18.29 3.39
N ASN A 546 2.86 17.78 2.79
CA ASN A 546 2.20 16.55 3.23
C ASN A 546 2.87 15.34 2.56
N LEU A 547 3.58 14.53 3.33
CA LEU A 547 4.29 13.35 2.79
C LEU A 547 3.34 12.26 2.27
N TYR A 548 2.06 12.35 2.58
CA TYR A 548 1.03 11.37 2.20
C TYR A 548 0.03 11.91 1.16
N GLY A 549 0.31 13.09 0.59
CA GLY A 549 -0.54 13.75 -0.40
C GLY A 549 0.26 14.58 -1.39
N THR A 550 -0.27 14.79 -2.59
CA THR A 550 0.35 15.59 -3.64
C THR A 550 -0.06 17.07 -3.61
N THR A 551 -1.08 17.40 -2.83
CA THR A 551 -1.61 18.77 -2.70
C THR A 551 -1.41 19.31 -1.29
N ASP A 552 -1.24 20.63 -1.19
CA ASP A 552 -1.09 21.35 0.08
C ASP A 552 -2.41 21.48 0.87
N ILE A 553 -3.53 21.00 0.34
CA ILE A 553 -4.86 21.19 0.92
C ILE A 553 -5.29 19.92 1.64
N ASP A 554 -5.03 19.88 2.93
CA ASP A 554 -5.57 18.86 3.83
C ASP A 554 -6.80 19.39 4.55
N TYR A 555 -7.87 18.57 4.55
CA TYR A 555 -9.07 18.82 5.33
C TYR A 555 -8.86 18.28 6.75
N GLN A 556 -8.94 19.18 7.73
CA GLN A 556 -8.81 18.79 9.14
C GLN A 556 -10.14 18.20 9.63
N LEU A 557 -10.09 16.99 10.14
CA LEU A 557 -11.25 16.37 10.79
C LEU A 557 -11.31 16.81 12.25
N ARG A 558 -12.47 17.24 12.71
CA ARG A 558 -12.70 17.60 14.11
C ARG A 558 -14.10 17.21 14.57
N LEU A 559 -14.29 17.05 15.86
CA LEU A 559 -15.64 16.89 16.41
C LEU A 559 -16.40 18.21 16.34
N ALA A 560 -17.69 18.13 16.02
CA ALA A 560 -18.60 19.26 16.07
C ALA A 560 -18.68 19.86 17.48
N ASP A 561 -18.97 21.16 17.56
CA ASP A 561 -19.08 21.85 18.83
C ASP A 561 -20.25 21.29 19.68
N GLY A 562 -19.97 21.01 20.96
CA GLY A 562 -20.97 20.52 21.91
C GLY A 562 -21.13 18.99 21.96
N VAL A 563 -20.31 18.23 21.27
CA VAL A 563 -20.29 16.76 21.38
C VAL A 563 -19.98 16.33 22.81
N ASP A 564 -20.87 15.53 23.42
CA ASP A 564 -20.68 14.92 24.73
C ASP A 564 -19.79 13.66 24.59
N ARG A 565 -18.47 13.86 24.78
CA ARG A 565 -17.47 12.80 24.65
C ARG A 565 -17.65 11.67 25.66
N GLU A 566 -18.08 11.99 26.89
CA GLU A 566 -18.27 11.02 27.96
C GLU A 566 -19.44 10.06 27.62
N ARG A 567 -20.53 10.60 27.07
CA ARG A 567 -21.67 9.81 26.58
C ARG A 567 -21.28 8.81 25.50
N TRP A 568 -20.37 9.19 24.62
CA TRP A 568 -19.94 8.36 23.50
C TRP A 568 -18.68 7.53 23.78
N GLY A 569 -18.11 7.65 24.99
CA GLY A 569 -16.89 6.95 25.38
C GLY A 569 -15.66 7.35 24.55
N LEU A 570 -15.64 8.57 24.02
CA LEU A 570 -14.54 9.08 23.22
C LEU A 570 -13.39 9.57 24.10
N PRO A 571 -12.13 9.36 23.70
CA PRO A 571 -10.98 9.86 24.45
C PRO A 571 -10.93 11.40 24.47
N ASP A 572 -10.26 11.97 25.47
CA ASP A 572 -10.06 13.44 25.57
C ASP A 572 -9.32 14.00 24.35
N GLU A 573 -8.32 13.27 23.87
CA GLU A 573 -7.63 13.53 22.61
C GLU A 573 -8.03 12.43 21.62
N LEU A 574 -8.86 12.79 20.64
CA LEU A 574 -9.19 11.94 19.51
C LEU A 574 -8.31 12.35 18.34
N ASP A 575 -7.40 11.46 17.96
CA ASP A 575 -6.50 11.67 16.84
C ASP A 575 -7.26 11.39 15.53
N LEU A 576 -7.72 12.46 14.88
CA LEU A 576 -8.39 12.41 13.59
C LEU A 576 -7.37 12.88 12.53
N GLU A 577 -6.87 11.91 11.76
CA GLU A 577 -5.90 12.19 10.69
C GLU A 577 -6.55 13.08 9.62
N PRO A 578 -5.86 14.13 9.14
CA PRO A 578 -6.37 14.94 8.04
C PRO A 578 -6.51 14.12 6.76
N VAL A 579 -7.35 14.58 5.86
CA VAL A 579 -7.62 13.90 4.58
C VAL A 579 -7.41 14.86 3.41
N ASP A 580 -6.91 14.34 2.28
CA ASP A 580 -6.81 15.08 1.03
C ASP A 580 -8.19 15.43 0.43
N ARG A 581 -8.21 16.30 -0.58
CA ARG A 581 -9.44 16.77 -1.22
C ARG A 581 -10.26 15.62 -1.84
N ASN A 582 -9.62 14.70 -2.54
CA ASN A 582 -10.32 13.62 -3.24
C ASN A 582 -11.02 12.70 -2.22
N ARG A 583 -10.32 12.35 -1.16
CA ARG A 583 -10.88 11.57 -0.05
C ARG A 583 -11.93 12.35 0.75
N ALA A 584 -11.77 13.66 0.92
CA ALA A 584 -12.77 14.51 1.56
C ALA A 584 -14.09 14.47 0.79
N TYR A 585 -14.08 14.64 -0.53
CA TYR A 585 -15.29 14.63 -1.35
C TYR A 585 -15.90 13.24 -1.50
N ARG A 586 -15.06 12.20 -1.57
CA ARG A 586 -15.52 10.80 -1.65
C ARG A 586 -16.10 10.30 -0.34
N ASP A 587 -15.40 10.51 0.77
CA ASP A 587 -15.66 9.84 2.04
C ASP A 587 -16.29 10.73 3.11
N TYR A 588 -16.11 12.06 3.01
CA TYR A 588 -16.49 13.02 4.06
C TYR A 588 -17.37 14.17 3.55
N HIS A 589 -18.16 13.95 2.48
CA HIS A 589 -19.19 14.90 2.08
C HIS A 589 -20.25 15.07 3.19
N GLU A 590 -20.99 16.17 3.21
CA GLU A 590 -22.07 16.39 4.17
C GLU A 590 -23.09 15.25 4.15
N GLY A 591 -23.45 14.73 5.32
CA GLY A 591 -24.31 13.57 5.51
C GLY A 591 -23.63 12.21 5.35
N ALA A 592 -22.34 12.16 5.05
CA ALA A 592 -21.60 10.91 5.03
C ALA A 592 -21.54 10.28 6.43
N VAL A 593 -21.79 8.98 6.52
CA VAL A 593 -21.67 8.17 7.74
C VAL A 593 -20.50 7.21 7.60
N ARG A 594 -19.47 7.44 8.41
CA ARG A 594 -18.21 6.68 8.38
C ARG A 594 -17.85 6.12 9.75
N LEU A 595 -17.18 4.99 9.73
CA LEU A 595 -16.65 4.37 10.93
C LEU A 595 -15.19 4.78 11.15
N GLN A 596 -14.91 5.45 12.29
CA GLN A 596 -13.54 5.77 12.71
C GLN A 596 -13.34 5.37 14.18
N HIS A 597 -12.19 4.80 14.51
CA HIS A 597 -11.85 4.36 15.87
C HIS A 597 -12.93 3.50 16.56
N GLY A 598 -13.70 2.73 15.77
CA GLY A 598 -14.78 1.90 16.30
C GLY A 598 -16.10 2.62 16.56
N GLN A 599 -16.16 3.95 16.35
CA GLN A 599 -17.33 4.80 16.46
C GLN A 599 -17.78 5.27 15.07
N GLN A 600 -19.09 5.30 14.84
CA GLN A 600 -19.65 5.94 13.65
C GLN A 600 -19.72 7.44 13.85
N PHE A 601 -19.35 8.18 12.78
CA PHE A 601 -19.48 9.62 12.71
C PHE A 601 -20.28 10.00 11.47
N GLU A 602 -21.15 10.98 11.61
CA GLU A 602 -21.83 11.64 10.52
C GLU A 602 -21.14 12.98 10.26
N VAL A 603 -20.86 13.29 9.00
CA VAL A 603 -20.33 14.60 8.60
C VAL A 603 -21.45 15.62 8.66
N VAL A 604 -21.28 16.63 9.50
CA VAL A 604 -22.28 17.69 9.72
C VAL A 604 -22.03 18.86 8.77
N THR A 605 -20.77 19.27 8.62
CA THR A 605 -20.40 20.44 7.82
C THR A 605 -19.01 20.25 7.22
N VAL A 606 -18.84 20.73 5.98
CA VAL A 606 -17.54 20.89 5.31
C VAL A 606 -17.33 22.37 5.09
N ASP A 607 -16.36 22.98 5.79
CA ASP A 607 -16.06 24.41 5.75
C ASP A 607 -14.78 24.64 4.93
N GLU A 608 -14.95 24.98 3.66
CA GLU A 608 -13.86 25.22 2.69
C GLU A 608 -13.43 26.70 2.62
N ASP A 609 -14.19 27.61 3.24
CA ASP A 609 -13.87 29.05 3.22
C ASP A 609 -12.69 29.42 4.12
N ARG A 610 -12.18 28.47 4.91
CA ARG A 610 -11.00 28.65 5.76
C ARG A 610 -9.70 28.44 4.98
N PRO A 611 -8.61 29.11 5.38
CA PRO A 611 -7.29 28.85 4.81
C PRO A 611 -6.86 27.37 4.91
N GLN A 612 -7.33 26.66 5.93
CA GLN A 612 -7.26 25.22 6.08
C GLN A 612 -8.68 24.69 6.24
N PRO A 613 -9.20 23.92 5.26
CA PRO A 613 -10.54 23.37 5.30
C PRO A 613 -10.79 22.47 6.51
N VAL A 614 -12.01 22.50 7.03
CA VAL A 614 -12.40 21.74 8.22
C VAL A 614 -13.66 20.93 7.97
N ILE A 615 -13.62 19.67 8.37
CA ILE A 615 -14.78 18.75 8.35
C ILE A 615 -15.21 18.50 9.79
N GLU A 616 -16.45 18.81 10.11
CA GLU A 616 -17.05 18.60 11.44
C GLU A 616 -17.81 17.27 11.48
N LEU A 617 -17.48 16.48 12.51
CA LEU A 617 -18.00 15.13 12.71
C LEU A 617 -18.85 15.06 13.97
N ASP A 618 -20.05 14.49 13.89
CA ASP A 618 -20.91 14.17 15.03
C ASP A 618 -20.98 12.65 15.24
N PRO A 619 -20.69 12.13 16.43
CA PRO A 619 -20.78 10.70 16.69
C PRO A 619 -22.24 10.24 16.62
N VAL A 620 -22.49 9.16 15.90
CA VAL A 620 -23.82 8.60 15.68
C VAL A 620 -23.86 7.08 15.88
N ASP A 621 -25.05 6.54 16.02
CA ASP A 621 -25.32 5.09 15.97
C ASP A 621 -26.40 4.87 14.90
N ARG A 622 -25.97 4.57 13.68
CA ARG A 622 -26.83 4.35 12.52
C ARG A 622 -26.78 2.88 12.10
N PRO A 623 -27.89 2.28 11.64
CA PRO A 623 -27.89 0.91 11.10
C PRO A 623 -27.32 0.84 9.67
N TYR A 624 -26.69 1.91 9.17
CA TYR A 624 -26.16 2.03 7.83
C TYR A 624 -24.83 2.79 7.82
N TYR A 625 -24.12 2.66 6.71
CA TYR A 625 -23.00 3.52 6.30
C TYR A 625 -23.33 4.13 4.92
N THR A 626 -22.53 5.11 4.47
CA THR A 626 -22.72 5.72 3.16
C THR A 626 -21.71 5.22 2.15
N ARG A 627 -22.13 5.05 0.89
CA ARG A 627 -21.29 4.75 -0.27
C ARG A 627 -21.54 5.80 -1.34
N THR A 628 -20.48 6.48 -1.74
CA THR A 628 -20.54 7.58 -2.72
C THR A 628 -20.70 7.03 -4.13
N ARG A 629 -21.39 7.77 -4.97
CA ARG A 629 -21.52 7.57 -6.41
C ARG A 629 -20.74 8.66 -7.12
N ASN A 630 -19.91 8.28 -8.04
CA ASN A 630 -19.11 9.20 -8.84
C ASN A 630 -19.50 9.10 -10.33
N LYS A 631 -19.15 10.13 -11.07
CA LYS A 631 -19.12 10.16 -12.52
C LYS A 631 -17.70 10.54 -12.93
N VAL A 632 -17.14 9.81 -13.86
CA VAL A 632 -15.77 9.99 -14.32
C VAL A 632 -15.74 10.12 -15.83
N THR A 633 -14.85 10.96 -16.35
CA THR A 633 -14.47 10.96 -17.76
C THR A 633 -13.05 11.47 -17.94
N VAL A 634 -12.40 11.08 -19.03
CA VAL A 634 -11.05 11.52 -19.41
C VAL A 634 -11.18 12.64 -20.44
N LEU A 635 -10.38 13.68 -20.31
CA LEU A 635 -10.30 14.83 -21.20
C LEU A 635 -8.85 15.01 -21.66
N ASP A 636 -8.65 15.48 -22.89
CA ASP A 636 -7.36 15.92 -23.43
C ASP A 636 -6.21 14.91 -23.28
N ALA A 637 -6.52 13.61 -23.42
CA ALA A 637 -5.51 12.57 -23.37
C ALA A 637 -4.47 12.76 -24.49
N THR A 638 -3.20 12.79 -24.13
CA THR A 638 -2.07 12.95 -25.04
C THR A 638 -1.11 11.79 -24.89
N SER A 639 -0.89 11.03 -25.99
CA SER A 639 0.02 9.90 -26.01
C SER A 639 1.47 10.36 -26.05
N GLU A 640 2.27 9.94 -25.08
CA GLU A 640 3.73 10.15 -25.03
C GLU A 640 4.48 8.93 -25.58
N ARG A 641 3.93 7.73 -25.38
CA ARG A 641 4.48 6.45 -25.87
C ARG A 641 3.34 5.58 -26.36
N SER A 642 3.61 4.77 -27.38
CA SER A 642 2.69 3.73 -27.82
C SER A 642 3.43 2.50 -28.31
N ARG A 643 2.78 1.34 -28.21
CA ARG A 643 3.25 0.07 -28.76
C ARG A 643 2.08 -0.84 -29.16
N GLU A 644 2.36 -1.74 -30.09
CA GLU A 644 1.39 -2.70 -30.58
C GLU A 644 1.52 -4.03 -29.82
N ILE A 645 0.38 -4.61 -29.43
CA ILE A 645 0.26 -5.94 -28.84
C ILE A 645 -0.80 -6.71 -29.61
N ASN A 646 -0.42 -7.67 -30.44
CA ASN A 646 -1.34 -8.51 -31.24
C ASN A 646 -2.43 -7.73 -31.99
N GLY A 647 -2.09 -6.51 -32.50
CA GLY A 647 -2.99 -5.62 -33.20
C GLY A 647 -3.73 -4.59 -32.36
N PHE A 648 -3.69 -4.72 -31.04
CA PHE A 648 -4.14 -3.69 -30.12
C PHE A 648 -3.07 -2.60 -29.99
N THR A 649 -3.47 -1.36 -29.82
CA THR A 649 -2.52 -0.26 -29.55
C THR A 649 -2.58 0.13 -28.09
N LEU A 650 -1.48 -0.08 -27.38
CA LEU A 650 -1.32 0.35 -25.99
C LEU A 650 -0.60 1.68 -25.94
N HIS A 651 -1.14 2.63 -25.19
CA HIS A 651 -0.60 3.97 -25.00
C HIS A 651 -0.25 4.25 -23.55
N PHE A 652 0.75 5.10 -23.35
CA PHE A 652 1.04 5.79 -22.11
C PHE A 652 1.13 7.29 -22.37
N GLY A 653 0.59 8.11 -21.48
CA GLY A 653 0.65 9.56 -21.60
C GLY A 653 0.00 10.30 -20.45
N ARG A 654 -0.50 11.48 -20.71
CA ARG A 654 -1.13 12.38 -19.74
C ARG A 654 -2.47 12.89 -20.25
N GLY A 655 -3.32 13.28 -19.30
CA GLY A 655 -4.60 13.92 -19.61
C GLY A 655 -5.29 14.40 -18.33
N THR A 656 -6.38 15.10 -18.50
CA THR A 656 -7.19 15.59 -17.38
C THR A 656 -8.33 14.60 -17.12
N VAL A 657 -8.48 14.15 -15.90
CA VAL A 657 -9.60 13.33 -15.45
C VAL A 657 -10.60 14.20 -14.70
N PHE A 658 -11.84 14.16 -15.14
CA PHE A 658 -12.98 14.80 -14.48
C PHE A 658 -13.63 13.78 -13.56
N VAL A 659 -13.69 14.06 -12.25
CA VAL A 659 -14.34 13.22 -11.25
C VAL A 659 -15.38 14.03 -10.49
N HIS A 660 -16.62 13.57 -10.44
CA HIS A 660 -17.68 14.21 -9.69
C HIS A 660 -18.40 13.22 -8.77
N HIS A 661 -18.22 13.38 -7.47
CA HIS A 661 -18.93 12.62 -6.44
C HIS A 661 -20.33 13.21 -6.24
N HIS A 662 -21.26 12.93 -7.17
CA HIS A 662 -22.55 13.64 -7.33
C HIS A 662 -23.65 13.16 -6.38
N ALA A 663 -23.52 11.95 -5.83
CA ALA A 663 -24.55 11.35 -4.97
C ALA A 663 -23.94 10.30 -4.04
N TYR A 664 -24.73 9.82 -3.09
CA TYR A 664 -24.37 8.68 -2.23
C TYR A 664 -25.59 7.79 -1.94
N ASP A 665 -25.30 6.56 -1.57
CA ASP A 665 -26.27 5.57 -1.10
C ASP A 665 -26.11 5.33 0.39
N GLU A 666 -27.22 5.17 1.13
CA GLU A 666 -27.23 4.65 2.49
C GLU A 666 -27.28 3.13 2.44
N MET A 667 -26.21 2.43 2.83
CA MET A 667 -26.09 0.98 2.80
C MET A 667 -26.33 0.39 4.19
N TYR A 668 -27.23 -0.60 4.32
CA TYR A 668 -27.39 -1.29 5.59
C TYR A 668 -26.13 -2.07 5.99
N ILE A 669 -25.83 -2.05 7.30
CA ILE A 669 -24.74 -2.85 7.85
C ILE A 669 -25.16 -4.33 7.77
N GLY A 670 -24.41 -5.13 7.01
CA GLY A 670 -24.67 -6.57 6.84
C GLY A 670 -25.70 -6.93 5.78
N ASN A 671 -26.14 -5.98 4.96
CA ASN A 671 -26.97 -6.20 3.79
C ASN A 671 -26.38 -5.52 2.56
N SER A 672 -26.48 -6.15 1.40
CA SER A 672 -26.02 -5.59 0.12
C SER A 672 -27.06 -4.62 -0.51
N GLU A 673 -28.29 -4.58 0.00
CA GLU A 673 -29.32 -3.66 -0.52
C GLU A 673 -29.20 -2.27 0.14
N PRO A 674 -29.27 -1.20 -0.65
CA PRO A 674 -29.26 0.16 -0.12
C PRO A 674 -30.61 0.49 0.56
N LYS A 675 -30.54 1.17 1.69
CA LYS A 675 -31.69 1.74 2.38
C LYS A 675 -32.30 2.91 1.60
N ARG A 676 -31.43 3.76 1.05
CA ARG A 676 -31.76 4.89 0.18
C ARG A 676 -30.67 5.02 -0.87
N GLN A 677 -31.03 5.42 -2.08
CA GLN A 677 -30.14 5.55 -3.22
C GLN A 677 -30.11 6.96 -3.78
N LEU A 678 -28.99 7.32 -4.39
CA LEU A 678 -28.81 8.53 -5.17
C LEU A 678 -29.21 9.80 -4.40
N ILE A 679 -28.78 9.92 -3.15
CA ILE A 679 -28.95 11.14 -2.36
C ILE A 679 -27.89 12.13 -2.88
N PRO A 680 -28.29 13.32 -3.42
CA PRO A 680 -27.31 14.26 -3.98
C PRO A 680 -26.30 14.74 -2.95
N THR A 681 -25.06 14.94 -3.37
CA THR A 681 -24.02 15.67 -2.63
C THR A 681 -23.94 17.12 -3.13
N ASN A 682 -23.28 17.97 -2.35
CA ASN A 682 -22.94 19.34 -2.75
C ASN A 682 -21.45 19.48 -3.10
N THR A 683 -20.74 18.36 -3.30
CA THR A 683 -19.31 18.40 -3.62
C THR A 683 -19.10 18.94 -5.03
N PRO A 684 -18.16 19.88 -5.23
CA PRO A 684 -17.78 20.28 -6.57
C PRO A 684 -17.04 19.16 -7.31
N PRO A 685 -17.00 19.19 -8.66
CA PRO A 685 -16.17 18.27 -9.41
C PRO A 685 -14.69 18.54 -9.17
N ILE A 686 -13.88 17.50 -9.37
CA ILE A 686 -12.42 17.56 -9.35
C ILE A 686 -11.93 17.39 -10.79
N LEU A 687 -11.13 18.33 -11.26
CA LEU A 687 -10.30 18.18 -12.45
C LEU A 687 -8.89 17.84 -11.97
N MET A 688 -8.37 16.75 -12.48
CA MET A 688 -7.11 16.18 -12.06
C MET A 688 -6.24 15.89 -13.30
N ASP A 689 -5.11 16.60 -13.41
CA ASP A 689 -4.14 16.31 -14.45
C ASP A 689 -3.27 15.14 -13.98
N THR A 690 -3.31 14.02 -14.74
CA THR A 690 -2.68 12.79 -14.26
C THR A 690 -2.07 11.94 -15.37
N GLN A 691 -1.39 10.87 -14.99
CA GLN A 691 -0.85 9.89 -15.93
C GLN A 691 -1.92 8.87 -16.30
N LEU A 692 -1.91 8.47 -17.57
CA LEU A 692 -2.87 7.56 -18.18
C LEU A 692 -2.14 6.42 -18.89
N CYS A 693 -2.67 5.21 -18.76
CA CYS A 693 -2.40 4.08 -19.65
C CYS A 693 -3.72 3.68 -20.30
N TRP A 694 -3.74 3.48 -21.63
CA TRP A 694 -4.98 3.08 -22.30
C TRP A 694 -4.73 2.15 -23.46
N LEU A 695 -5.73 1.31 -23.73
CA LEU A 695 -5.72 0.32 -24.78
C LEU A 695 -6.80 0.62 -25.81
N GLU A 696 -6.42 0.62 -27.08
CA GLU A 696 -7.34 0.67 -28.21
C GLU A 696 -7.54 -0.74 -28.78
N VAL A 697 -8.80 -1.10 -28.99
CA VAL A 697 -9.18 -2.39 -29.55
C VAL A 697 -9.23 -2.31 -31.07
N PRO A 698 -8.63 -3.27 -31.81
CA PRO A 698 -8.71 -3.30 -33.29
C PRO A 698 -10.16 -3.40 -33.76
N GLU A 699 -10.46 -2.68 -34.84
CA GLU A 699 -11.80 -2.59 -35.43
C GLU A 699 -12.41 -3.96 -35.79
N GLU A 700 -11.59 -4.89 -36.26
CA GLU A 700 -12.02 -6.25 -36.61
C GLU A 700 -12.46 -7.03 -35.38
N ILE A 701 -11.69 -6.94 -34.27
CA ILE A 701 -12.00 -7.61 -33.00
C ILE A 701 -13.27 -7.01 -32.39
N GLU A 702 -13.37 -5.70 -32.38
CA GLU A 702 -14.58 -5.01 -31.92
C GLU A 702 -15.83 -5.47 -32.69
N ALA A 703 -15.78 -5.46 -34.04
CA ALA A 703 -16.91 -5.87 -34.89
C ALA A 703 -17.34 -7.32 -34.60
N ALA A 704 -16.38 -8.24 -34.45
CA ALA A 704 -16.64 -9.64 -34.15
C ALA A 704 -17.29 -9.81 -32.77
N LEU A 705 -16.77 -9.15 -31.75
CA LEU A 705 -17.30 -9.24 -30.39
C LEU A 705 -18.67 -8.58 -30.22
N ILE A 706 -18.93 -7.47 -30.91
CA ILE A 706 -20.28 -6.86 -30.97
C ILE A 706 -21.29 -7.86 -31.54
N ARG A 707 -20.93 -8.60 -32.58
CA ARG A 707 -21.82 -9.61 -33.15
C ARG A 707 -21.97 -10.84 -32.25
N LYS A 708 -20.88 -11.34 -31.69
CA LYS A 708 -20.87 -12.49 -30.76
C LYS A 708 -21.80 -12.27 -29.57
N TYR A 709 -21.78 -11.06 -29.02
CA TYR A 709 -22.54 -10.71 -27.81
C TYR A 709 -23.79 -9.87 -28.05
N ARG A 710 -24.29 -9.85 -29.29
CA ARG A 710 -25.45 -9.04 -29.70
C ARG A 710 -26.72 -9.31 -28.90
N GLU A 711 -26.92 -10.56 -28.46
CA GLU A 711 -28.15 -10.97 -27.76
C GLU A 711 -28.12 -10.66 -26.25
N TYR A 712 -26.96 -10.33 -25.68
CA TYR A 712 -26.83 -10.06 -24.24
C TYR A 712 -27.79 -9.00 -23.70
N GLY A 713 -27.98 -7.89 -24.44
CA GLY A 713 -28.91 -6.84 -24.02
C GLY A 713 -30.38 -7.21 -24.10
N VAL A 714 -30.72 -8.20 -24.91
CA VAL A 714 -32.09 -8.69 -25.07
C VAL A 714 -32.45 -9.65 -23.94
N GLU A 715 -31.51 -10.51 -23.52
CA GLU A 715 -31.73 -11.49 -22.46
C GLU A 715 -31.82 -10.82 -21.08
N THR A 716 -31.07 -9.77 -20.84
CA THR A 716 -31.05 -9.07 -19.55
C THR A 716 -32.20 -8.06 -19.35
N GLY A 717 -33.01 -7.81 -20.37
CA GLY A 717 -34.14 -6.87 -20.31
C GLY A 717 -33.76 -5.37 -20.19
N VAL A 718 -32.48 -5.07 -20.22
CA VAL A 718 -31.95 -3.70 -19.99
C VAL A 718 -32.12 -2.80 -21.23
N GLY A 719 -32.52 -3.33 -22.37
CA GLY A 719 -32.37 -2.64 -23.63
C GLY A 719 -33.61 -2.42 -24.49
N GLN A 720 -34.83 -2.62 -23.99
CA GLN A 720 -36.05 -2.50 -24.84
C GLN A 720 -36.37 -1.09 -25.34
N GLU A 721 -35.74 -0.04 -24.82
CA GLU A 721 -36.01 1.37 -25.21
C GLU A 721 -34.84 2.12 -25.84
N GLN A 722 -33.65 1.52 -26.02
CA GLN A 722 -32.46 2.24 -26.49
C GLN A 722 -31.93 1.68 -27.83
N SER A 723 -31.66 2.57 -28.78
CA SER A 723 -31.11 2.28 -30.10
C SER A 723 -29.65 1.78 -30.12
N GLY A 724 -29.07 1.43 -28.98
CA GLY A 724 -27.67 0.98 -28.79
C GLY A 724 -27.49 -0.45 -28.31
N VAL A 725 -28.53 -1.28 -28.30
CA VAL A 725 -28.55 -2.63 -27.67
C VAL A 725 -27.50 -3.58 -28.25
N ALA A 726 -27.13 -3.44 -29.52
CA ALA A 726 -26.17 -4.33 -30.18
C ALA A 726 -24.76 -4.28 -29.56
N HIS A 727 -24.36 -3.16 -28.95
CA HIS A 727 -23.01 -2.93 -28.38
C HIS A 727 -22.96 -3.22 -26.89
N LEU A 728 -24.08 -3.49 -26.24
CA LEU A 728 -24.13 -3.60 -24.78
C LEU A 728 -23.27 -4.76 -24.24
N GLY A 729 -23.27 -5.92 -24.87
CA GLY A 729 -22.45 -7.06 -24.46
C GLY A 729 -20.96 -6.81 -24.65
N TYR A 730 -20.59 -6.06 -25.69
CA TYR A 730 -19.21 -5.71 -25.94
C TYR A 730 -18.67 -4.68 -24.93
N ILE A 731 -19.37 -3.55 -24.72
CA ILE A 731 -18.94 -2.56 -23.70
C ILE A 731 -18.95 -3.14 -22.29
N ALA A 732 -19.87 -4.06 -21.99
CA ALA A 732 -19.90 -4.80 -20.74
C ALA A 732 -18.64 -5.66 -20.57
N GLY A 733 -18.10 -6.19 -21.67
CA GLY A 733 -16.83 -6.91 -21.70
C GLY A 733 -15.64 -6.00 -21.46
N LEU A 734 -15.56 -4.84 -22.13
CA LEU A 734 -14.48 -3.86 -21.91
C LEU A 734 -14.46 -3.37 -20.47
N HIS A 735 -15.61 -3.05 -19.89
CA HIS A 735 -15.76 -2.60 -18.52
C HIS A 735 -15.35 -3.68 -17.50
N ALA A 736 -15.70 -4.94 -17.79
CA ALA A 736 -15.27 -6.06 -16.93
C ALA A 736 -13.75 -6.34 -17.05
N ALA A 737 -13.15 -6.17 -18.23
CA ALA A 737 -11.71 -6.29 -18.45
C ALA A 737 -10.93 -5.18 -17.76
N GLU A 738 -11.41 -3.93 -17.84
CA GLU A 738 -10.87 -2.78 -17.11
C GLU A 738 -10.88 -3.03 -15.62
N HIS A 739 -12.01 -3.41 -15.03
CA HIS A 739 -12.11 -3.74 -13.60
C HIS A 739 -11.15 -4.86 -13.20
N ALA A 740 -11.10 -5.96 -13.98
CA ALA A 740 -10.24 -7.09 -13.66
C ALA A 740 -8.75 -6.69 -13.69
N THR A 741 -8.35 -5.86 -14.65
CA THR A 741 -6.97 -5.36 -14.76
C THR A 741 -6.60 -4.48 -13.55
N ILE A 742 -7.46 -3.56 -13.14
CA ILE A 742 -7.24 -2.72 -11.95
C ILE A 742 -7.16 -3.57 -10.68
N GLN A 743 -8.08 -4.53 -10.52
CA GLN A 743 -8.14 -5.34 -9.30
C GLN A 743 -7.00 -6.34 -9.18
N THR A 744 -6.42 -6.78 -10.28
CA THR A 744 -5.26 -7.69 -10.28
C THR A 744 -3.91 -6.96 -10.34
N ALA A 745 -3.89 -5.64 -10.60
CA ALA A 745 -2.66 -4.85 -10.62
C ALA A 745 -1.79 -5.02 -9.36
N PRO A 746 -2.33 -5.14 -8.14
CA PRO A 746 -1.53 -5.39 -6.94
C PRO A 746 -0.79 -6.74 -6.93
N LEU A 747 -1.09 -7.66 -7.86
CA LEU A 747 -0.36 -8.92 -7.98
C LEU A 747 1.02 -8.75 -8.65
N GLU A 748 1.22 -7.72 -9.45
CA GLU A 748 2.47 -7.44 -10.17
C GLU A 748 3.15 -6.15 -9.67
N LEU A 749 2.35 -5.16 -9.27
CA LEU A 749 2.81 -3.84 -8.87
C LEU A 749 2.51 -3.58 -7.39
N ARG A 750 3.41 -2.88 -6.74
CA ARG A 750 3.16 -2.40 -5.38
C ARG A 750 2.25 -1.15 -5.42
N VAL A 751 0.96 -1.38 -5.64
CA VAL A 751 -0.09 -0.37 -5.75
C VAL A 751 -1.27 -0.71 -4.85
N ASP A 752 -1.92 0.29 -4.27
CA ASP A 752 -3.27 0.13 -3.74
C ASP A 752 -4.26 0.35 -4.91
N LYS A 753 -5.19 -0.58 -5.13
CA LYS A 753 -6.22 -0.44 -6.17
C LYS A 753 -7.04 0.85 -6.05
N ASN A 754 -7.12 1.44 -4.85
CA ASN A 754 -7.81 2.70 -4.61
C ASN A 754 -7.05 3.94 -5.13
N ASP A 755 -5.77 3.76 -5.49
CA ASP A 755 -4.95 4.79 -6.13
C ASP A 755 -5.05 4.74 -7.66
N LEU A 756 -5.84 3.81 -8.19
CA LEU A 756 -6.13 3.67 -9.62
C LEU A 756 -7.60 3.96 -9.90
N GLY A 757 -7.88 4.50 -11.07
CA GLY A 757 -9.21 4.58 -11.61
C GLY A 757 -9.24 4.14 -13.07
N GLY A 758 -10.43 3.92 -13.62
CA GLY A 758 -10.58 3.48 -14.98
C GLY A 758 -11.83 4.05 -15.68
N LEU A 759 -11.85 3.87 -17.01
CA LEU A 759 -12.95 4.24 -17.87
C LEU A 759 -12.95 3.38 -19.12
N ALA A 760 -13.99 2.58 -19.34
CA ALA A 760 -14.23 1.90 -20.59
C ALA A 760 -15.09 2.76 -21.53
N THR A 761 -14.73 2.84 -22.82
CA THR A 761 -15.40 3.73 -23.80
C THR A 761 -15.49 3.09 -25.19
N LEU A 762 -16.54 3.43 -25.93
CA LEU A 762 -16.69 3.11 -27.35
C LEU A 762 -16.21 4.23 -28.27
N VAL A 763 -15.77 5.35 -27.73
CA VAL A 763 -15.48 6.60 -28.46
C VAL A 763 -14.16 7.21 -28.00
N MET A 764 -13.10 6.40 -28.00
CA MET A 764 -11.77 6.73 -27.50
C MET A 764 -11.23 8.06 -28.06
N ASP A 765 -11.39 8.28 -29.37
CA ASP A 765 -10.87 9.47 -30.06
C ASP A 765 -11.44 10.80 -29.51
N THR A 766 -12.63 10.77 -28.92
CA THR A 766 -13.25 11.97 -28.34
C THR A 766 -12.57 12.44 -27.04
N HIS A 767 -11.79 11.56 -26.42
CA HIS A 767 -11.05 11.83 -25.19
C HIS A 767 -9.64 12.39 -25.45
N TYR A 768 -9.18 12.40 -26.73
CA TYR A 768 -7.84 12.88 -27.06
C TYR A 768 -7.77 14.41 -27.13
N ALA A 769 -6.61 14.96 -26.76
CA ALA A 769 -6.27 16.36 -27.01
C ALA A 769 -6.26 16.63 -28.52
N HIS A 770 -6.91 17.71 -28.96
CA HIS A 770 -6.97 18.07 -30.37
C HIS A 770 -6.41 19.47 -30.61
N PRO A 771 -5.37 19.65 -31.48
CA PRO A 771 -4.71 20.94 -31.64
C PRO A 771 -5.59 22.08 -32.18
N GLU A 772 -6.72 21.75 -32.79
CA GLU A 772 -7.65 22.73 -33.41
C GLU A 772 -8.86 23.07 -32.53
N HIS A 773 -8.98 22.41 -31.35
CA HIS A 773 -10.04 22.67 -30.38
C HIS A 773 -9.44 23.28 -29.11
N ASP A 774 -10.11 24.25 -28.55
CA ASP A 774 -9.79 24.79 -27.24
C ASP A 774 -9.67 23.65 -26.21
N ASP A 775 -8.74 23.83 -25.29
CA ASP A 775 -8.52 22.92 -24.16
C ASP A 775 -9.86 22.52 -23.54
N LEU A 776 -10.17 21.22 -23.57
CA LEU A 776 -11.44 20.70 -23.09
C LEU A 776 -11.62 20.96 -21.62
N ALA A 777 -10.54 20.85 -20.84
CA ALA A 777 -10.54 21.12 -19.41
C ALA A 777 -10.98 22.56 -19.10
N ASP A 778 -10.53 23.54 -19.91
CA ASP A 778 -10.93 24.97 -19.77
C ASP A 778 -12.39 25.23 -20.20
N SER A 779 -12.97 24.37 -21.04
CA SER A 779 -14.34 24.52 -21.55
C SER A 779 -15.40 23.76 -20.75
N VAL A 780 -14.98 22.83 -19.90
CA VAL A 780 -15.84 22.06 -19.01
C VAL A 780 -16.16 22.91 -17.79
N GLY A 781 -17.43 23.30 -17.64
CA GLY A 781 -17.89 23.98 -16.43
C GLY A 781 -17.99 23.06 -15.23
N ASP A 782 -18.62 23.53 -14.17
CA ASP A 782 -18.71 22.83 -12.88
C ASP A 782 -19.69 21.63 -12.88
N SER A 783 -20.02 21.05 -14.03
CA SER A 783 -20.97 19.93 -14.10
C SER A 783 -20.56 18.84 -15.09
N PHE A 784 -20.88 17.59 -14.76
CA PHE A 784 -20.69 16.44 -15.64
C PHE A 784 -21.50 16.56 -16.93
N GLU A 785 -22.69 17.16 -16.88
CA GLU A 785 -23.50 17.41 -18.08
C GLU A 785 -22.81 18.35 -19.07
N ALA A 786 -22.05 19.34 -18.57
CA ALA A 786 -21.22 20.19 -19.41
C ALA A 786 -20.05 19.42 -20.03
N ALA A 787 -19.33 18.62 -19.23
CA ALA A 787 -18.26 17.73 -19.72
C ALA A 787 -18.79 16.79 -20.81
N ARG A 788 -19.91 16.12 -20.54
CA ARG A 788 -20.58 15.23 -21.49
C ARG A 788 -20.98 15.94 -22.79
N ALA A 789 -21.56 17.14 -22.68
CA ALA A 789 -22.00 17.91 -23.86
C ALA A 789 -20.81 18.31 -24.76
N VAL A 790 -19.65 18.60 -24.14
CA VAL A 790 -18.41 18.87 -24.89
C VAL A 790 -17.92 17.63 -25.62
N LEU A 791 -17.85 16.49 -24.95
CA LEU A 791 -17.47 15.20 -25.56
C LEU A 791 -18.43 14.78 -26.66
N GLU A 792 -19.75 14.94 -26.49
CA GLU A 792 -20.76 14.66 -27.52
C GLU A 792 -20.64 15.59 -28.75
N ARG A 793 -20.27 16.87 -28.52
CA ARG A 793 -19.99 17.79 -29.64
C ARG A 793 -18.77 17.32 -30.42
N ARG A 794 -17.68 17.00 -29.72
CA ARG A 794 -16.42 16.53 -30.30
C ARG A 794 -16.59 15.24 -31.10
N SER A 795 -17.33 14.26 -30.54
CA SER A 795 -17.69 13.03 -31.26
C SER A 795 -18.42 13.30 -32.56
N ARG A 796 -19.32 14.28 -32.60
CA ARG A 796 -20.03 14.69 -33.84
C ARG A 796 -19.12 15.37 -34.84
N GLU A 797 -18.09 16.09 -34.39
CA GLU A 797 -17.11 16.81 -35.23
C GLU A 797 -16.07 15.87 -35.81
N LEU A 798 -15.64 14.86 -35.06
CA LEU A 798 -14.67 13.84 -35.49
C LEU A 798 -15.27 12.84 -36.50
N GLY A 799 -16.60 12.65 -36.49
CA GLY A 799 -17.28 11.76 -37.45
C GLY A 799 -17.20 10.28 -37.09
N GLU A 800 -17.01 9.42 -38.12
CA GLU A 800 -17.26 7.97 -38.01
C GLU A 800 -16.06 7.14 -37.51
N GLN A 801 -14.91 7.73 -37.24
CA GLN A 801 -13.67 7.00 -36.87
C GLN A 801 -13.39 7.14 -35.39
N THR A 802 -13.98 6.28 -34.57
CA THR A 802 -13.66 6.22 -33.12
C THR A 802 -13.24 4.82 -32.75
N ALA A 803 -12.06 4.65 -32.13
CA ALA A 803 -11.63 3.43 -31.52
C ALA A 803 -12.43 3.19 -30.22
N SER A 804 -12.55 1.95 -29.82
CA SER A 804 -13.04 1.58 -28.48
C SER A 804 -11.90 1.05 -27.63
N GLY A 805 -12.08 1.03 -26.30
CA GLY A 805 -11.07 0.54 -25.39
C GLY A 805 -11.33 0.98 -23.96
N TRP A 806 -10.27 1.01 -23.15
CA TRP A 806 -10.36 1.51 -21.79
C TRP A 806 -9.10 2.26 -21.37
N PHE A 807 -9.29 3.20 -20.46
CA PHE A 807 -8.26 3.92 -19.74
C PHE A 807 -8.05 3.33 -18.35
N ILE A 808 -6.82 3.36 -17.87
CA ILE A 808 -6.44 3.25 -16.46
C ILE A 808 -5.63 4.48 -16.11
N TYR A 809 -5.90 5.12 -15.00
CA TYR A 809 -5.25 6.36 -14.60
C TYR A 809 -4.85 6.37 -13.12
N ASP A 810 -3.82 7.16 -12.81
CA ASP A 810 -3.43 7.42 -11.43
C ASP A 810 -4.47 8.32 -10.76
N GLY A 811 -4.98 7.91 -9.60
CA GLY A 811 -6.04 8.60 -8.87
C GLY A 811 -5.60 9.86 -8.12
N VAL A 812 -4.47 10.45 -8.50
CA VAL A 812 -3.82 11.59 -7.83
C VAL A 812 -3.34 12.61 -8.85
N ASP A 813 -3.49 13.89 -8.49
CA ASP A 813 -3.02 15.00 -9.32
C ASP A 813 -1.50 14.94 -9.57
N GLY A 814 -1.11 15.08 -10.84
CA GLY A 814 0.27 14.93 -11.31
C GLY A 814 0.76 13.50 -11.52
N GLY A 815 -0.03 12.49 -11.12
CA GLY A 815 0.28 11.06 -11.25
C GLY A 815 1.23 10.52 -10.17
N LEU A 816 1.26 9.19 -10.05
CA LEU A 816 2.07 8.41 -9.11
C LEU A 816 3.10 7.51 -9.82
N GLY A 817 3.02 7.39 -11.14
CA GLY A 817 3.82 6.48 -11.94
C GLY A 817 3.24 5.09 -12.10
N PHE A 818 2.07 4.83 -11.54
CA PHE A 818 1.41 3.52 -11.65
C PHE A 818 0.93 3.28 -13.09
N ALA A 819 0.34 4.28 -13.75
CA ALA A 819 -0.07 4.17 -15.14
C ALA A 819 1.12 3.84 -16.07
N ARG A 820 2.33 4.38 -15.78
CA ARG A 820 3.57 4.01 -16.48
C ARG A 820 3.97 2.57 -16.22
N ALA A 821 3.96 2.14 -14.96
CA ALA A 821 4.30 0.78 -14.60
C ALA A 821 3.31 -0.24 -15.18
N ILE A 822 2.02 0.10 -15.23
CA ILE A 822 0.99 -0.68 -15.90
C ILE A 822 1.30 -0.79 -17.41
N TYR A 823 1.67 0.33 -18.09
CA TYR A 823 2.07 0.29 -19.49
C TYR A 823 3.26 -0.65 -19.74
N GLU A 824 4.26 -0.64 -18.85
CA GLU A 824 5.48 -1.45 -18.97
C GLU A 824 5.23 -2.94 -18.74
N GLN A 825 4.26 -3.29 -17.87
CA GLN A 825 3.94 -4.68 -17.47
C GLN A 825 2.54 -5.13 -17.93
N PHE A 826 1.98 -4.50 -18.95
CA PHE A 826 0.57 -4.65 -19.32
C PHE A 826 0.18 -6.09 -19.68
N GLU A 827 1.05 -6.83 -20.38
CA GLU A 827 0.77 -8.21 -20.76
C GLU A 827 0.67 -9.13 -19.54
N ALA A 828 1.58 -9.01 -18.56
CA ALA A 828 1.51 -9.79 -17.34
C ALA A 828 0.23 -9.48 -16.55
N LEU A 829 -0.16 -8.21 -16.47
CA LEU A 829 -1.43 -7.79 -15.84
C LEU A 829 -2.65 -8.35 -16.57
N ALA A 830 -2.64 -8.34 -17.91
CA ALA A 830 -3.70 -8.90 -18.73
C ALA A 830 -3.83 -10.42 -18.54
N GLU A 831 -2.70 -11.15 -18.38
CA GLU A 831 -2.69 -12.58 -18.05
C GLU A 831 -3.36 -12.83 -16.69
N ARG A 832 -2.99 -12.06 -15.64
CA ARG A 832 -3.59 -12.20 -14.30
C ARG A 832 -5.09 -11.89 -14.33
N ALA A 833 -5.50 -10.85 -15.05
CA ALA A 833 -6.91 -10.47 -15.19
C ALA A 833 -7.71 -11.56 -15.93
N ARG A 834 -7.18 -12.10 -17.05
CA ARG A 834 -7.79 -13.18 -17.82
C ARG A 834 -7.96 -14.44 -16.96
N ASP A 835 -6.90 -14.86 -16.24
CA ASP A 835 -6.94 -16.05 -15.38
C ASP A 835 -7.97 -15.90 -14.28
N GLN A 836 -8.01 -14.75 -13.60
CA GLN A 836 -9.02 -14.48 -12.58
C GLN A 836 -10.46 -14.55 -13.11
N LEU A 837 -10.70 -13.98 -14.29
CA LEU A 837 -12.01 -14.02 -14.93
C LEU A 837 -12.38 -15.44 -15.35
N ARG A 838 -11.45 -16.18 -15.96
CA ARG A 838 -11.68 -17.53 -16.49
C ARG A 838 -11.91 -18.54 -15.38
N ASP A 839 -11.08 -18.51 -14.32
CA ASP A 839 -11.03 -19.52 -13.29
C ASP A 839 -12.05 -19.29 -12.15
N CYS A 840 -12.70 -18.12 -12.14
CA CYS A 840 -13.74 -17.81 -11.16
C CYS A 840 -14.96 -18.73 -11.33
N GLN A 841 -15.27 -19.47 -10.26
CA GLN A 841 -16.36 -20.44 -10.25
C GLN A 841 -17.72 -19.86 -9.84
N CYS A 842 -17.90 -18.53 -9.90
CA CYS A 842 -19.17 -17.91 -9.49
C CYS A 842 -20.38 -18.30 -10.36
N GLY A 843 -20.15 -18.73 -11.61
CA GLY A 843 -21.21 -19.10 -12.57
C GLY A 843 -22.08 -17.94 -13.05
N GLN A 844 -21.78 -16.69 -12.62
CA GLN A 844 -22.57 -15.51 -12.96
C GLN A 844 -22.06 -14.87 -14.26
N PRO A 845 -22.95 -14.54 -15.21
CA PRO A 845 -22.54 -13.90 -16.47
C PRO A 845 -21.85 -12.54 -16.27
N ASN A 846 -22.33 -11.73 -15.34
CA ASN A 846 -21.75 -10.43 -14.98
C ASN A 846 -20.59 -10.52 -13.98
N GLY A 847 -20.29 -11.74 -13.48
CA GLY A 847 -19.24 -11.96 -12.50
C GLY A 847 -19.68 -11.68 -11.06
N CYS A 848 -18.70 -11.50 -10.18
CA CYS A 848 -18.89 -11.35 -8.73
C CYS A 848 -17.76 -10.51 -8.11
N PRO A 849 -17.83 -10.19 -6.80
CA PRO A 849 -16.74 -9.46 -6.11
C PRO A 849 -15.36 -10.12 -6.18
N ALA A 850 -15.28 -11.39 -6.52
CA ALA A 850 -14.04 -12.11 -6.71
C ALA A 850 -13.45 -11.99 -8.13
N CYS A 851 -14.17 -11.47 -9.11
CA CYS A 851 -13.65 -11.44 -10.49
C CYS A 851 -13.89 -10.15 -11.29
N THR A 852 -15.05 -9.47 -11.12
CA THR A 852 -15.40 -8.31 -11.94
C THR A 852 -15.89 -7.10 -11.16
N PHE A 853 -16.43 -7.27 -9.95
CA PHE A 853 -17.05 -6.14 -9.24
C PHE A 853 -15.99 -5.27 -8.57
N ASP A 854 -16.03 -3.98 -8.85
CA ASP A 854 -15.25 -2.97 -8.16
C ASP A 854 -16.14 -2.15 -7.21
N GLU A 855 -15.68 -1.98 -5.97
CA GLU A 855 -16.36 -1.18 -4.95
C GLU A 855 -16.40 0.31 -5.30
N ASN A 856 -15.42 0.78 -6.10
CA ASN A 856 -15.26 2.17 -6.52
C ASN A 856 -15.94 2.49 -7.86
N CYS A 857 -16.55 1.49 -8.51
CA CYS A 857 -17.22 1.70 -9.79
C CYS A 857 -18.38 2.68 -9.67
N GLY A 858 -18.30 3.80 -10.41
CA GLY A 858 -19.35 4.84 -10.43
C GLY A 858 -20.68 4.37 -11.02
N ASN A 859 -20.66 3.35 -11.87
CA ASN A 859 -21.82 2.78 -12.56
C ASN A 859 -22.48 1.60 -11.83
N ASP A 860 -22.18 1.39 -10.53
CA ASP A 860 -22.74 0.27 -9.76
C ASP A 860 -22.45 -1.11 -10.38
N ASN A 861 -21.28 -1.26 -10.98
CA ASN A 861 -20.86 -2.49 -11.66
C ASN A 861 -21.82 -2.91 -12.80
N LYS A 862 -22.30 -1.94 -13.60
CA LYS A 862 -23.22 -2.20 -14.73
C LYS A 862 -22.85 -1.32 -15.93
N PRO A 863 -22.90 -1.86 -17.18
CA PRO A 863 -23.02 -3.28 -17.47
C PRO A 863 -21.69 -4.02 -17.29
N LEU A 864 -21.70 -5.31 -16.96
CA LEU A 864 -20.54 -6.20 -16.92
C LEU A 864 -20.85 -7.52 -17.62
N LEU A 865 -19.91 -8.06 -18.39
CA LEU A 865 -20.00 -9.37 -19.03
C LEU A 865 -18.65 -10.08 -19.01
N ARG A 866 -18.53 -11.08 -18.13
CA ARG A 866 -17.28 -11.83 -17.91
C ARG A 866 -16.78 -12.55 -19.16
N ALA A 867 -17.66 -13.23 -19.89
CA ALA A 867 -17.26 -13.98 -21.10
C ALA A 867 -16.69 -13.05 -22.19
N SER A 868 -17.28 -11.87 -22.39
CA SER A 868 -16.78 -10.91 -23.37
C SER A 868 -15.43 -10.31 -22.93
N ALA A 869 -15.21 -10.12 -21.62
CA ALA A 869 -13.92 -9.66 -21.08
C ALA A 869 -12.82 -10.71 -21.29
N VAL A 870 -13.11 -11.98 -21.07
CA VAL A 870 -12.15 -13.07 -21.31
C VAL A 870 -11.78 -13.10 -22.80
N ASP A 871 -12.74 -13.03 -23.72
CA ASP A 871 -12.45 -13.01 -25.15
C ASP A 871 -11.56 -11.83 -25.57
N VAL A 872 -11.82 -10.62 -25.04
CA VAL A 872 -10.98 -9.43 -25.32
C VAL A 872 -9.54 -9.68 -24.86
N LEU A 873 -9.36 -10.18 -23.63
CA LEU A 873 -8.03 -10.40 -23.06
C LEU A 873 -7.29 -11.57 -23.76
N GLU A 874 -7.98 -12.65 -24.14
CA GLU A 874 -7.39 -13.75 -24.91
C GLU A 874 -6.94 -13.29 -26.31
N GLN A 875 -7.71 -12.43 -26.97
CA GLN A 875 -7.29 -11.81 -28.24
C GLN A 875 -6.06 -10.92 -28.05
N LEU A 876 -6.04 -10.09 -27.01
CA LEU A 876 -4.92 -9.24 -26.66
C LEU A 876 -3.64 -10.06 -26.42
N LEU A 877 -3.74 -11.18 -25.72
CA LEU A 877 -2.61 -12.06 -25.40
C LEU A 877 -2.22 -12.98 -26.60
N GLY A 878 -3.00 -13.01 -27.66
CA GLY A 878 -2.76 -13.86 -28.83
C GLY A 878 -3.01 -15.35 -28.55
N GLU A 879 -3.82 -15.66 -27.55
CA GLU A 879 -4.15 -17.03 -27.14
C GLU A 879 -5.46 -17.53 -27.71
N ALA A 880 -6.33 -16.62 -28.14
CA ALA A 880 -7.61 -17.00 -28.73
C ALA A 880 -7.44 -17.71 -30.08
N ASP A 881 -8.24 -18.73 -30.31
CA ASP A 881 -8.34 -19.33 -31.64
C ASP A 881 -9.00 -18.29 -32.59
N ARG A 882 -8.23 -17.76 -33.54
CA ARG A 882 -8.73 -16.80 -34.51
C ARG A 882 -9.91 -17.34 -35.31
N ASP A 883 -9.98 -18.65 -35.53
CA ASP A 883 -11.09 -19.32 -36.25
C ASP A 883 -12.43 -19.13 -35.49
N ASP A 884 -12.42 -19.01 -34.16
CA ASP A 884 -13.61 -18.74 -33.35
C ASP A 884 -14.21 -17.34 -33.59
N LEU A 885 -13.37 -16.34 -33.86
CA LEU A 885 -13.84 -15.00 -34.22
C LEU A 885 -14.16 -14.86 -35.71
N GLU A 886 -13.52 -15.62 -36.61
CA GLU A 886 -13.81 -15.58 -38.06
C GLU A 886 -15.29 -15.87 -38.35
N ALA A 887 -15.94 -16.72 -37.54
CA ALA A 887 -17.38 -17.00 -37.66
C ALA A 887 -18.28 -15.76 -37.43
N TYR A 888 -17.75 -14.74 -36.79
CA TYR A 888 -18.46 -13.49 -36.44
C TYR A 888 -17.95 -12.26 -37.22
N LEU A 889 -16.89 -12.42 -38.01
CA LEU A 889 -16.42 -11.33 -38.90
C LEU A 889 -17.44 -11.04 -39.99
N PRO A 890 -17.70 -9.79 -40.40
CA PRO A 890 -18.52 -9.43 -41.53
C PRO A 890 -17.85 -9.80 -42.84
N ASP A 891 -18.65 -10.29 -43.83
CA ASP A 891 -18.20 -10.59 -45.20
C ASP A 891 -17.66 -9.33 -45.92
N GLU A 892 -18.20 -8.18 -45.58
CA GLU A 892 -17.69 -6.83 -45.96
C GLU A 892 -17.86 -5.94 -44.71
N TYR A 893 -16.77 -5.39 -44.18
CA TYR A 893 -16.80 -4.38 -43.15
C TYR A 893 -17.20 -3.04 -43.78
N SER A 894 -18.49 -2.78 -43.85
CA SER A 894 -19.00 -1.43 -44.05
C SER A 894 -19.13 -0.80 -42.67
N GLY A 895 -18.19 0.06 -42.27
CA GLY A 895 -18.20 0.75 -40.98
C GLY A 895 -19.61 1.22 -40.60
N GLU A 896 -20.38 0.35 -39.93
CA GLU A 896 -21.68 0.75 -39.41
C GLU A 896 -21.41 1.84 -38.37
N ARG A 897 -22.10 2.97 -38.52
CA ARG A 897 -22.00 4.11 -37.60
C ARG A 897 -22.20 3.65 -36.21
N ARG A 898 -21.17 3.82 -35.35
CA ARG A 898 -21.28 3.57 -33.94
C ARG A 898 -22.22 4.59 -33.31
N PRO A 899 -23.20 4.17 -32.51
CA PRO A 899 -23.96 5.13 -31.74
C PRO A 899 -23.03 5.76 -30.72
N THR A 900 -23.10 7.07 -30.57
CA THR A 900 -22.42 7.83 -29.50
C THR A 900 -23.01 7.43 -28.16
N LEU A 901 -22.50 6.38 -27.55
CA LEU A 901 -22.94 5.92 -26.24
C LEU A 901 -21.81 6.19 -25.23
N PHE A 902 -22.03 7.20 -24.40
CA PHE A 902 -21.24 7.45 -23.22
C PHE A 902 -21.80 6.59 -22.08
N TYR A 903 -21.03 5.59 -21.66
CA TYR A 903 -21.25 4.89 -20.42
C TYR A 903 -20.25 5.44 -19.40
N SER A 904 -20.72 6.25 -18.49
CA SER A 904 -19.98 6.74 -17.32
C SER A 904 -20.84 6.52 -16.07
#